data_9b004d96d625bfe8df29e49c9e9880b9
#
_entry.id   9b004d96d625bfe8df29e49c9e9880b9
#
_cell.length_a   1.000
_cell.length_b   1.000
_cell.length_c   1.000
_cell.angle_alpha   90.00
_cell.angle_beta   90.00
_cell.angle_gamma   90.00
#
_symmetry.space_group_name_H-M   'P 1'
#
loop_
_entity.id
_entity.type
_entity.pdbx_description
1 polymer ?
#
loop_
_entity_poly.entity_id
_entity_poly.type
_entity_poly.pdbx_seq_one_letter_code
_entity_poly.pdbx_strand_id
1 'polypeptide(L)'
;VSTERSAEINTDGTEAGTDDEEVTEIWFADVGETYRQMALICQKLRLDPEDVVYHELLLSRYLVTDPEDPNPPLLLPFFAVVLMALCVSLALVIRTAFEISMQARVRQFGILSSIGASPGQIRLCLLQEAAALCVLPVLGGVLLGGAGCAGILAAVNRFAADVPGRHRAIFHCHPIVFAVAFGAAALTVLLASQIPAGRLARLTPLEAVRGQAYREPRRMGGLRRIRGLGTAVLSRMLGIEGELAGSALRLQRRALRISRISLTLSFLGFTSMLCFFALAGISTRYTYFERYQDAWDVMVIVRDADLKEIGAVSQIRQLPGVRSSVCYQKAEGSIPLDESWISEELKALGGYSALTDKTEAAGIPSQIFILDDESFLEYCQQIGAPAETSGAVLLNRIWDSTGSSFRHREYIPLMKQDRDTLSMYTGEGETAQIPVLFYTEETPLLREEYEDYALVQFMPLSLWKTLETQVSGVEKDTYVRILGPEKADVETLDEIEQEAAGLLASSVRVEGENRIEERMVNDQMLLGARTILGALCVLLGVIGLAGIFTNTFGFLRQRRREFARYLSVGMDLSGMKKMLCIEAAIVAGRPVFLGLLITVPVTAFMVSASQLETGVFLEEAPFLPVAIYALAIILSVALAYWLGARRLLGSDLSGPLKDDTLN
;
A
#
# COMPACT_ATOMS: atom_id res chain seq x y z
N VAL A 1 30.79 9.10 -22.73
CA VAL A 1 31.35 8.28 -23.79
C VAL A 1 32.29 7.28 -23.16
N SER A 2 31.87 6.08 -22.96
CA SER A 2 32.64 4.86 -23.14
C SER A 2 31.63 3.71 -23.13
N THR A 3 31.24 3.37 -24.29
CA THR A 3 30.79 2.06 -24.72
C THR A 3 31.85 1.07 -24.42
N GLU A 4 31.49 0.03 -23.71
CA GLU A 4 32.11 -1.24 -23.40
C GLU A 4 32.19 -1.50 -21.90
N ARG A 5 31.04 -1.84 -21.33
CA ARG A 5 31.01 -2.82 -20.25
C ARG A 5 30.06 -3.91 -20.70
N SER A 6 30.71 -4.97 -21.13
CA SER A 6 30.14 -6.26 -21.47
C SER A 6 29.21 -6.71 -20.34
N ALA A 7 28.08 -7.28 -20.67
CA ALA A 7 27.35 -8.15 -19.77
C ALA A 7 28.33 -9.23 -19.31
N GLU A 8 28.61 -9.34 -18.03
CA GLU A 8 29.30 -10.49 -17.49
C GLU A 8 28.32 -11.65 -17.53
N ILE A 9 28.52 -12.54 -18.47
CA ILE A 9 27.84 -13.83 -18.51
C ILE A 9 28.66 -14.72 -17.57
N ASN A 10 28.13 -14.99 -16.40
CA ASN A 10 28.68 -16.04 -15.53
C ASN A 10 28.17 -17.37 -16.05
N THR A 11 29.00 -18.04 -16.85
CA THR A 11 28.82 -19.44 -17.15
C THR A 11 29.60 -20.24 -16.08
N ASP A 12 28.88 -20.72 -15.08
CA ASP A 12 29.42 -21.77 -14.21
C ASP A 12 29.28 -23.10 -14.96
N GLY A 13 30.40 -23.56 -15.55
CA GLY A 13 30.44 -24.76 -16.33
C GLY A 13 30.37 -25.99 -15.44
N THR A 14 29.32 -26.75 -15.55
CA THR A 14 29.30 -28.18 -15.24
C THR A 14 28.85 -28.94 -16.49
N GLU A 15 29.59 -29.98 -16.83
CA GLU A 15 29.51 -30.71 -18.09
C GLU A 15 28.16 -31.44 -18.31
N ALA A 16 27.74 -31.42 -19.55
CA ALA A 16 26.47 -31.82 -20.09
C ALA A 16 26.10 -33.30 -19.88
N GLY A 17 24.89 -33.50 -19.40
CA GLY A 17 24.02 -34.62 -19.68
C GLY A 17 22.80 -34.12 -20.44
N THR A 18 22.55 -34.70 -21.57
CA THR A 18 21.52 -34.42 -22.57
C THR A 18 20.16 -34.00 -22.06
N ASP A 19 19.67 -32.86 -22.55
CA ASP A 19 18.36 -32.18 -22.31
C ASP A 19 18.22 -31.29 -21.08
N ASP A 20 19.29 -30.68 -20.59
CA ASP A 20 19.22 -29.58 -19.62
C ASP A 20 18.86 -28.28 -20.35
N GLU A 21 17.72 -27.68 -20.02
CA GLU A 21 17.48 -26.27 -20.29
C GLU A 21 18.49 -25.45 -19.49
N GLU A 22 19.57 -24.98 -20.13
CA GLU A 22 20.55 -24.08 -19.51
C GLU A 22 19.87 -22.76 -19.17
N VAL A 23 19.50 -22.58 -17.92
CA VAL A 23 19.02 -21.28 -17.41
C VAL A 23 20.19 -20.34 -17.27
N THR A 24 20.26 -19.32 -18.13
CA THR A 24 21.32 -18.31 -18.10
C THR A 24 20.81 -17.04 -17.43
N GLU A 25 21.37 -16.68 -16.29
CA GLU A 25 21.07 -15.41 -15.61
C GLU A 25 21.84 -14.25 -16.25
N ILE A 26 21.12 -13.19 -16.63
CA ILE A 26 21.68 -11.99 -17.25
C ILE A 26 21.46 -10.77 -16.37
N TRP A 27 22.56 -10.16 -15.92
CA TRP A 27 22.53 -8.93 -15.12
C TRP A 27 22.92 -7.73 -15.98
N PHE A 28 22.04 -6.75 -16.09
CA PHE A 28 22.29 -5.54 -16.84
C PHE A 28 22.87 -4.44 -15.94
N ALA A 29 23.92 -3.76 -16.42
CA ALA A 29 24.53 -2.63 -15.71
C ALA A 29 23.57 -1.43 -15.56
N ASP A 30 22.65 -1.26 -16.50
CA ASP A 30 21.55 -0.28 -16.45
C ASP A 30 20.22 -1.02 -16.47
N VAL A 31 19.59 -1.07 -15.30
CA VAL A 31 18.30 -1.71 -15.12
C VAL A 31 17.19 -1.06 -15.98
N GLY A 32 17.33 0.25 -16.28
CA GLY A 32 16.36 0.99 -17.11
C GLY A 32 16.28 0.52 -18.57
N GLU A 33 17.32 -0.15 -19.06
CA GLU A 33 17.37 -0.65 -20.43
C GLU A 33 17.11 -2.17 -20.55
N THR A 34 16.74 -2.85 -19.47
CA THR A 34 16.60 -4.32 -19.42
C THR A 34 15.74 -4.86 -20.55
N TYR A 35 14.52 -4.41 -20.69
CA TYR A 35 13.61 -4.89 -21.76
C TYR A 35 14.17 -4.66 -23.16
N ARG A 36 14.75 -3.49 -23.40
CA ARG A 36 15.32 -3.14 -24.70
C ARG A 36 16.55 -3.97 -25.05
N GLN A 37 17.45 -4.17 -24.08
CA GLN A 37 18.66 -4.95 -24.31
C GLN A 37 18.34 -6.44 -24.43
N MET A 38 17.39 -6.95 -23.62
CA MET A 38 16.97 -8.34 -23.72
C MET A 38 16.30 -8.65 -25.06
N ALA A 39 15.43 -7.76 -25.55
CA ALA A 39 14.86 -7.90 -26.90
C ALA A 39 15.92 -8.00 -28.01
N LEU A 40 17.01 -7.23 -27.90
CA LEU A 40 18.14 -7.31 -28.83
C LEU A 40 18.92 -8.64 -28.70
N ILE A 41 19.02 -9.18 -27.50
CA ILE A 41 19.66 -10.48 -27.23
C ILE A 41 18.82 -11.59 -27.84
N CYS A 42 17.50 -11.61 -27.57
CA CYS A 42 16.57 -12.58 -28.15
C CYS A 42 16.63 -12.55 -29.69
N GLN A 43 16.63 -11.38 -30.30
CA GLN A 43 16.76 -11.24 -31.76
C GLN A 43 18.09 -11.79 -32.30
N LYS A 44 19.21 -11.59 -31.58
CA LYS A 44 20.52 -12.07 -32.00
C LYS A 44 20.68 -13.57 -31.83
N LEU A 45 20.20 -14.11 -30.73
CA LEU A 45 20.31 -15.52 -30.39
C LEU A 45 19.18 -16.37 -30.97
N ARG A 46 18.11 -15.73 -31.54
CA ARG A 46 16.89 -16.36 -32.02
C ARG A 46 16.15 -17.13 -30.93
N LEU A 47 16.14 -16.56 -29.72
CA LEU A 47 15.37 -17.09 -28.60
C LEU A 47 13.92 -16.63 -28.73
N ASP A 48 12.98 -17.46 -28.29
CA ASP A 48 11.59 -17.04 -28.20
C ASP A 48 11.43 -16.05 -27.02
N PRO A 49 10.74 -14.93 -27.20
CA PRO A 49 10.46 -14.01 -26.09
C PRO A 49 9.69 -14.67 -24.92
N GLU A 50 8.94 -15.74 -25.17
CA GLU A 50 8.21 -16.50 -24.15
C GLU A 50 9.15 -17.29 -23.22
N ASP A 51 10.37 -17.60 -23.65
CA ASP A 51 11.39 -18.29 -22.84
C ASP A 51 12.13 -17.35 -21.85
N VAL A 52 11.80 -16.05 -21.87
CA VAL A 52 12.49 -15.05 -21.04
C VAL A 52 11.67 -14.71 -19.80
N VAL A 53 12.18 -15.05 -18.64
CA VAL A 53 11.58 -14.68 -17.36
C VAL A 53 12.26 -13.43 -16.80
N TYR A 54 11.48 -12.37 -16.58
CA TYR A 54 11.98 -11.13 -15.99
C TYR A 54 11.77 -11.10 -14.48
N HIS A 55 12.75 -10.58 -13.76
CA HIS A 55 12.59 -10.34 -12.32
C HIS A 55 11.72 -9.08 -12.08
N GLU A 56 10.42 -9.20 -12.30
CA GLU A 56 9.45 -8.08 -12.28
C GLU A 56 9.49 -7.29 -10.97
N LEU A 57 9.67 -7.95 -9.83
CA LEU A 57 9.75 -7.30 -8.53
C LEU A 57 10.96 -6.35 -8.43
N LEU A 58 12.11 -6.71 -9.01
CA LEU A 58 13.28 -5.85 -9.07
C LEU A 58 13.04 -4.69 -10.02
N LEU A 59 12.54 -4.96 -11.23
CA LEU A 59 12.28 -3.95 -12.25
C LEU A 59 11.26 -2.91 -11.77
N SER A 60 10.20 -3.34 -11.10
CA SER A 60 9.19 -2.45 -10.52
C SER A 60 9.76 -1.52 -9.45
N ARG A 61 10.76 -1.95 -8.67
CA ARG A 61 11.47 -1.09 -7.70
C ARG A 61 12.26 0.03 -8.37
N TYR A 62 12.77 -0.21 -9.57
CA TYR A 62 13.46 0.78 -10.38
C TYR A 62 12.51 1.59 -11.29
N LEU A 63 11.19 1.37 -11.16
CA LEU A 63 10.16 1.98 -12.01
C LEU A 63 10.33 1.66 -13.50
N VAL A 64 10.90 0.50 -13.78
CA VAL A 64 11.05 -0.03 -15.15
C VAL A 64 9.84 -0.90 -15.42
N THR A 65 9.08 -0.56 -16.44
CA THR A 65 7.86 -1.25 -16.85
C THR A 65 8.05 -1.87 -18.22
N ASP A 66 7.42 -3.00 -18.44
CA ASP A 66 7.35 -3.60 -19.75
C ASP A 66 6.66 -2.63 -20.73
N PRO A 67 7.28 -2.29 -21.87
CA PRO A 67 6.67 -1.44 -22.87
C PRO A 67 5.41 -2.04 -23.52
N GLU A 68 5.23 -3.37 -23.44
CA GLU A 68 4.09 -4.08 -24.00
C GLU A 68 2.97 -4.30 -22.98
N ASP A 69 3.23 -4.11 -21.67
CA ASP A 69 2.18 -4.20 -20.65
C ASP A 69 1.31 -2.94 -20.65
N PRO A 70 0.01 -3.06 -20.95
CA PRO A 70 -0.92 -1.94 -20.92
C PRO A 70 -1.21 -1.43 -19.51
N ASN A 71 -0.83 -2.17 -18.45
CA ASN A 71 -1.13 -1.83 -17.07
C ASN A 71 0.10 -1.25 -16.37
N PRO A 72 0.18 0.08 -16.18
CA PRO A 72 1.28 0.66 -15.42
C PRO A 72 1.26 0.14 -13.98
N PRO A 73 2.42 -0.08 -13.34
CA PRO A 73 2.48 -0.57 -11.97
C PRO A 73 1.69 0.35 -11.05
N LEU A 74 0.71 -0.21 -10.33
CA LEU A 74 -0.24 0.52 -9.46
C LEU A 74 0.45 1.39 -8.41
N LEU A 75 1.68 1.06 -8.02
CA LEU A 75 2.47 1.82 -7.05
C LEU A 75 2.83 3.22 -7.56
N LEU A 76 3.16 3.37 -8.83
CA LEU A 76 3.62 4.65 -9.42
C LEU A 76 2.52 5.73 -9.40
N PRO A 77 1.30 5.51 -9.91
CA PRO A 77 0.21 6.48 -9.82
C PRO A 77 -0.18 6.76 -8.36
N PHE A 78 -0.13 5.77 -7.47
CA PHE A 78 -0.39 5.98 -6.05
C PHE A 78 0.62 6.95 -5.42
N PHE A 79 1.92 6.73 -5.60
CA PHE A 79 2.96 7.64 -5.13
C PHE A 79 2.84 9.02 -5.75
N ALA A 80 2.52 9.13 -7.04
CA ALA A 80 2.31 10.41 -7.71
C ALA A 80 1.13 11.20 -7.10
N VAL A 81 0.02 10.54 -6.79
CA VAL A 81 -1.14 11.16 -6.12
C VAL A 81 -0.78 11.64 -4.71
N VAL A 82 -0.08 10.82 -3.91
CA VAL A 82 0.37 11.21 -2.57
C VAL A 82 1.33 12.40 -2.64
N LEU A 83 2.32 12.36 -3.52
CA LEU A 83 3.28 13.44 -3.72
C LEU A 83 2.58 14.74 -4.19
N MET A 84 1.65 14.64 -5.11
CA MET A 84 0.85 15.78 -5.58
C MET A 84 0.02 16.38 -4.44
N ALA A 85 -0.65 15.56 -3.63
CA ALA A 85 -1.41 16.01 -2.46
C ALA A 85 -0.50 16.73 -1.44
N LEU A 86 0.71 16.23 -1.22
CA LEU A 86 1.72 16.83 -0.36
C LEU A 86 2.18 18.18 -0.90
N CYS A 87 2.51 18.27 -2.19
CA CYS A 87 2.89 19.52 -2.83
C CYS A 87 1.77 20.59 -2.78
N VAL A 88 0.53 20.18 -3.03
CA VAL A 88 -0.63 21.07 -2.95
C VAL A 88 -0.84 21.57 -1.51
N SER A 89 -0.76 20.67 -0.53
CA SER A 89 -0.88 21.04 0.90
C SER A 89 0.21 22.05 1.30
N LEU A 90 1.45 21.77 0.93
CA LEU A 90 2.59 22.65 1.19
C LEU A 90 2.43 24.03 0.51
N ALA A 91 2.05 24.04 -0.77
CA ALA A 91 1.81 25.28 -1.51
C ALA A 91 0.71 26.15 -0.86
N LEU A 92 -0.35 25.52 -0.32
CA LEU A 92 -1.41 26.22 0.41
C LEU A 92 -0.89 26.84 1.72
N VAL A 93 -0.06 26.12 2.46
CA VAL A 93 0.56 26.63 3.71
C VAL A 93 1.50 27.79 3.42
N ILE A 94 2.39 27.66 2.42
CA ILE A 94 3.31 28.70 2.00
C ILE A 94 2.55 29.94 1.54
N ARG A 95 1.51 29.76 0.72
CA ARG A 95 0.66 30.87 0.25
C ARG A 95 0.05 31.64 1.41
N THR A 96 -0.49 30.96 2.42
CA THR A 96 -1.10 31.63 3.57
C THR A 96 -0.07 32.36 4.43
N ALA A 97 1.14 31.80 4.59
CA ALA A 97 2.25 32.44 5.30
C ALA A 97 2.68 33.74 4.58
N PHE A 98 2.83 33.71 3.25
CA PHE A 98 3.11 34.91 2.46
C PHE A 98 1.97 35.95 2.55
N GLU A 99 0.71 35.52 2.46
CA GLU A 99 -0.45 36.42 2.57
C GLU A 99 -0.45 37.18 3.91
N ILE A 100 -0.12 36.51 5.02
CA ILE A 100 0.03 37.11 6.35
C ILE A 100 1.22 38.07 6.39
N SER A 101 2.37 37.67 5.89
CA SER A 101 3.59 38.51 5.86
C SER A 101 3.38 39.79 5.05
N MET A 102 2.77 39.66 3.87
CA MET A 102 2.49 40.77 2.99
C MET A 102 1.47 41.77 3.56
N GLN A 103 0.45 41.29 4.27
CA GLN A 103 -0.52 42.17 4.95
C GLN A 103 0.16 43.11 5.98
N ALA A 104 1.18 42.64 6.67
CA ALA A 104 1.94 43.45 7.63
C ALA A 104 2.70 44.62 6.95
N ARG A 105 2.97 44.50 5.63
CA ARG A 105 3.79 45.47 4.87
C ARG A 105 2.97 46.29 3.84
N VAL A 106 1.65 46.13 3.79
CA VAL A 106 0.79 46.84 2.81
C VAL A 106 1.06 48.32 2.79
N ARG A 107 1.24 48.98 3.96
CA ARG A 107 1.52 50.42 4.04
C ARG A 107 2.85 50.80 3.39
N GLN A 108 3.90 49.98 3.51
CA GLN A 108 5.21 50.22 2.88
C GLN A 108 5.09 50.20 1.35
N PHE A 109 4.35 49.21 0.80
CA PHE A 109 4.11 49.14 -0.65
C PHE A 109 3.17 50.22 -1.16
N GLY A 110 2.24 50.70 -0.32
CA GLY A 110 1.41 51.87 -0.60
C GLY A 110 2.26 53.14 -0.77
N ILE A 111 3.26 53.34 0.08
CA ILE A 111 4.22 54.45 -0.04
C ILE A 111 5.03 54.32 -1.33
N LEU A 112 5.56 53.11 -1.64
CA LEU A 112 6.29 52.87 -2.90
C LEU A 112 5.43 53.15 -4.13
N SER A 113 4.16 52.75 -4.12
CA SER A 113 3.22 53.01 -5.19
C SER A 113 2.92 54.52 -5.31
N SER A 114 2.86 55.27 -4.20
CA SER A 114 2.65 56.73 -4.22
C SER A 114 3.83 57.52 -4.78
N ILE A 115 5.05 56.97 -4.74
CA ILE A 115 6.28 57.55 -5.32
C ILE A 115 6.40 57.16 -6.81
N GLY A 116 5.46 56.35 -7.36
CA GLY A 116 5.42 56.03 -8.78
C GLY A 116 5.88 54.61 -9.16
N ALA A 117 6.08 53.71 -8.20
CA ALA A 117 6.39 52.32 -8.50
C ALA A 117 5.24 51.64 -9.24
N SER A 118 5.52 51.02 -10.39
CA SER A 118 4.54 50.28 -11.17
C SER A 118 4.11 48.98 -10.48
N PRO A 119 2.89 48.47 -10.72
CA PRO A 119 2.42 47.18 -10.16
C PRO A 119 3.35 46.00 -10.51
N GLY A 120 3.96 46.04 -11.72
CA GLY A 120 4.94 45.02 -12.13
C GLY A 120 6.23 45.06 -11.30
N GLN A 121 6.75 46.25 -10.99
CA GLN A 121 7.93 46.42 -10.13
C GLN A 121 7.68 45.97 -8.71
N ILE A 122 6.52 46.27 -8.12
CA ILE A 122 6.13 45.82 -6.79
C ILE A 122 6.02 44.28 -6.76
N ARG A 123 5.39 43.70 -7.79
CA ARG A 123 5.28 42.24 -7.90
C ARG A 123 6.65 41.57 -8.03
N LEU A 124 7.53 42.08 -8.85
CA LEU A 124 8.89 41.57 -9.05
C LEU A 124 9.70 41.64 -7.75
N CYS A 125 9.67 42.78 -7.05
CA CYS A 125 10.32 42.96 -5.75
C CYS A 125 9.85 41.92 -4.72
N LEU A 126 8.56 41.69 -4.65
CA LEU A 126 7.97 40.65 -3.74
C LEU A 126 8.40 39.23 -4.10
N LEU A 127 8.50 38.92 -5.40
CA LEU A 127 8.95 37.59 -5.84
C LEU A 127 10.46 37.41 -5.60
N GLN A 128 11.27 38.44 -5.77
CA GLN A 128 12.71 38.42 -5.44
C GLN A 128 12.92 38.22 -3.93
N GLU A 129 12.16 38.95 -3.09
CA GLU A 129 12.20 38.76 -1.64
C GLU A 129 11.78 37.33 -1.27
N ALA A 130 10.71 36.79 -1.87
CA ALA A 130 10.28 35.41 -1.65
C ALA A 130 11.37 34.41 -2.05
N ALA A 131 12.00 34.59 -3.19
CA ALA A 131 13.09 33.74 -3.64
C ALA A 131 14.28 33.79 -2.68
N ALA A 132 14.72 35.00 -2.27
CA ALA A 132 15.84 35.16 -1.34
C ALA A 132 15.59 34.52 0.02
N LEU A 133 14.37 34.64 0.57
CA LEU A 133 13.98 34.03 1.85
C LEU A 133 13.87 32.52 1.77
N CYS A 134 13.66 31.93 0.58
CA CYS A 134 13.46 30.49 0.40
C CYS A 134 14.76 29.71 0.23
N VAL A 135 15.83 30.30 -0.25
CA VAL A 135 17.09 29.60 -0.56
C VAL A 135 17.60 28.80 0.63
N LEU A 136 17.76 29.44 1.80
CA LEU A 136 18.29 28.82 3.00
C LEU A 136 17.38 27.71 3.55
N PRO A 137 16.05 27.90 3.72
CA PRO A 137 15.15 26.84 4.17
C PRO A 137 15.05 25.68 3.17
N VAL A 138 15.08 25.93 1.86
CA VAL A 138 15.01 24.89 0.84
C VAL A 138 16.29 24.05 0.86
N LEU A 139 17.48 24.68 0.91
CA LEU A 139 18.74 23.95 1.05
C LEU A 139 18.78 23.12 2.34
N GLY A 140 18.41 23.72 3.47
CA GLY A 140 18.32 23.02 4.74
C GLY A 140 17.33 21.86 4.70
N GLY A 141 16.17 22.04 4.06
CA GLY A 141 15.14 21.03 3.87
C GLY A 141 15.61 19.85 3.01
N VAL A 142 16.31 20.14 1.90
CA VAL A 142 16.88 19.10 1.03
C VAL A 142 17.94 18.28 1.75
N LEU A 143 18.81 18.94 2.53
CA LEU A 143 19.83 18.23 3.33
C LEU A 143 19.20 17.39 4.46
N LEU A 144 18.22 17.95 5.18
CA LEU A 144 17.50 17.22 6.22
C LEU A 144 16.69 16.07 5.65
N GLY A 145 16.10 16.26 4.44
CA GLY A 145 15.40 15.21 3.73
C GLY A 145 16.33 14.05 3.37
N GLY A 146 17.51 14.36 2.82
CA GLY A 146 18.54 13.36 2.52
C GLY A 146 19.01 12.60 3.77
N ALA A 147 19.26 13.33 4.87
CA ALA A 147 19.61 12.72 6.17
C ALA A 147 18.45 11.86 6.71
N GLY A 148 17.21 12.31 6.54
CA GLY A 148 16.00 11.54 6.91
C GLY A 148 15.89 10.24 6.15
N CYS A 149 16.09 10.26 4.83
CA CYS A 149 16.11 9.05 3.99
C CYS A 149 17.22 8.08 4.42
N ALA A 150 18.43 8.59 4.67
CA ALA A 150 19.52 7.77 5.18
C ALA A 150 19.19 7.17 6.57
N GLY A 151 18.53 7.93 7.43
CA GLY A 151 18.07 7.46 8.75
C GLY A 151 17.01 6.38 8.66
N ILE A 152 16.03 6.52 7.76
CA ILE A 152 15.00 5.50 7.48
C ILE A 152 15.67 4.22 6.98
N LEU A 153 16.59 4.34 6.02
CA LEU A 153 17.31 3.19 5.48
C LEU A 153 18.15 2.48 6.55
N ALA A 154 18.82 3.25 7.42
CA ALA A 154 19.55 2.69 8.56
C ALA A 154 18.63 1.95 9.53
N ALA A 155 17.44 2.49 9.79
CA ALA A 155 16.42 1.82 10.61
C ALA A 155 15.94 0.52 9.97
N VAL A 156 15.61 0.55 8.68
CA VAL A 156 15.21 -0.65 7.91
C VAL A 156 16.31 -1.70 7.94
N ASN A 157 17.59 -1.32 7.72
CA ASN A 157 18.72 -2.24 7.80
C ASN A 157 18.91 -2.85 9.19
N ARG A 158 18.59 -2.08 10.25
CA ARG A 158 18.70 -2.58 11.63
C ARG A 158 17.60 -3.58 11.97
N PHE A 159 16.36 -3.29 11.58
CA PHE A 159 15.24 -4.21 11.79
C PHE A 159 15.34 -5.47 10.94
N ALA A 160 16.06 -5.38 9.82
CA ALA A 160 16.25 -6.46 8.88
C ALA A 160 17.62 -7.15 9.01
N ALA A 161 18.31 -6.95 10.14
CA ALA A 161 19.66 -7.51 10.32
C ALA A 161 19.66 -9.03 10.53
N ASP A 162 18.53 -9.55 11.06
CA ASP A 162 18.39 -10.95 11.45
C ASP A 162 17.83 -11.85 10.33
N VAL A 163 17.64 -11.32 9.10
CA VAL A 163 17.13 -12.12 7.98
C VAL A 163 18.27 -12.75 7.23
N PRO A 164 18.26 -14.07 7.08
CA PRO A 164 19.20 -14.83 6.28
C PRO A 164 19.24 -14.35 4.82
N GLY A 165 20.39 -14.40 4.18
CA GLY A 165 20.53 -14.07 2.75
C GLY A 165 20.38 -12.61 2.35
N ARG A 166 20.06 -11.70 3.27
CA ARG A 166 19.83 -10.30 2.92
C ARG A 166 21.09 -9.46 2.86
N HIS A 167 21.33 -8.81 1.75
CA HIS A 167 22.34 -7.77 1.62
C HIS A 167 21.90 -6.45 2.23
N ARG A 168 22.80 -5.76 2.97
CA ARG A 168 22.54 -4.42 3.52
C ARG A 168 22.31 -3.42 2.39
N ALA A 169 21.16 -2.74 2.42
CA ALA A 169 20.88 -1.67 1.47
C ALA A 169 21.81 -0.47 1.75
N ILE A 170 22.57 -0.05 0.75
CA ILE A 170 23.48 1.09 0.83
C ILE A 170 22.74 2.34 0.40
N PHE A 171 22.88 3.43 1.18
CA PHE A 171 22.33 4.73 0.77
C PHE A 171 23.13 5.28 -0.40
N HIS A 172 22.57 5.18 -1.59
CA HIS A 172 23.13 5.78 -2.80
C HIS A 172 22.15 6.81 -3.35
N CYS A 173 22.56 8.05 -3.42
CA CYS A 173 21.71 9.12 -3.93
C CYS A 173 22.44 9.93 -5.01
N HIS A 174 21.90 9.92 -6.22
CA HIS A 174 22.49 10.66 -7.31
C HIS A 174 22.30 12.17 -7.11
N PRO A 175 23.32 13.03 -7.33
CA PRO A 175 23.24 14.48 -7.13
C PRO A 175 22.07 15.16 -7.87
N ILE A 176 21.62 14.59 -8.99
CA ILE A 176 20.48 15.09 -9.77
C ILE A 176 19.17 15.08 -8.96
N VAL A 177 19.01 14.13 -8.03
CA VAL A 177 17.83 14.03 -7.15
C VAL A 177 17.77 15.28 -6.25
N PHE A 178 18.89 15.70 -5.68
CA PHE A 178 18.97 16.92 -4.88
C PHE A 178 18.68 18.17 -5.70
N ALA A 179 19.20 18.23 -6.94
CA ALA A 179 18.92 19.35 -7.85
C ALA A 179 17.44 19.42 -8.25
N VAL A 180 16.82 18.29 -8.56
CA VAL A 180 15.38 18.21 -8.89
C VAL A 180 14.52 18.56 -7.67
N ALA A 181 14.85 18.05 -6.49
CA ALA A 181 14.13 18.36 -5.26
C ALA A 181 14.22 19.85 -4.91
N PHE A 182 15.41 20.45 -5.04
CA PHE A 182 15.60 21.89 -4.88
C PHE A 182 14.79 22.70 -5.89
N GLY A 183 14.84 22.33 -7.16
CA GLY A 183 14.10 22.99 -8.25
C GLY A 183 12.58 22.90 -8.04
N ALA A 184 12.07 21.74 -7.69
CA ALA A 184 10.65 21.54 -7.40
C ALA A 184 10.18 22.34 -6.18
N ALA A 185 10.96 22.35 -5.10
CA ALA A 185 10.66 23.16 -3.92
C ALA A 185 10.68 24.67 -4.23
N ALA A 186 11.70 25.16 -4.92
CA ALA A 186 11.80 26.57 -5.33
C ALA A 186 10.63 26.98 -6.24
N LEU A 187 10.28 26.15 -7.21
CA LEU A 187 9.13 26.35 -8.10
C LEU A 187 7.81 26.43 -7.31
N THR A 188 7.62 25.51 -6.38
CA THR A 188 6.42 25.47 -5.51
C THR A 188 6.27 26.77 -4.71
N VAL A 189 7.37 27.28 -4.15
CA VAL A 189 7.38 28.53 -3.40
C VAL A 189 7.08 29.72 -4.31
N LEU A 190 7.71 29.80 -5.48
CA LEU A 190 7.47 30.87 -6.45
C LEU A 190 6.01 30.89 -6.91
N LEU A 191 5.45 29.72 -7.24
CA LEU A 191 4.04 29.61 -7.64
C LEU A 191 3.08 30.01 -6.49
N ALA A 192 3.36 29.56 -5.27
CA ALA A 192 2.56 29.90 -4.09
C ALA A 192 2.58 31.40 -3.77
N SER A 193 3.72 32.08 -3.99
CA SER A 193 3.88 33.52 -3.73
C SER A 193 3.29 34.42 -4.84
N GLN A 194 3.11 33.94 -6.06
CA GLN A 194 2.61 34.73 -7.18
C GLN A 194 1.21 35.32 -6.94
N ILE A 195 0.31 34.55 -6.37
CA ILE A 195 -1.07 34.99 -6.15
C ILE A 195 -1.16 36.12 -5.11
N PRO A 196 -0.53 36.00 -3.91
CA PRO A 196 -0.49 37.10 -2.95
C PRO A 196 0.22 38.36 -3.51
N ALA A 197 1.36 38.18 -4.18
CA ALA A 197 2.10 39.30 -4.79
C ALA A 197 1.29 40.05 -5.86
N GLY A 198 0.59 39.32 -6.72
CA GLY A 198 -0.28 39.90 -7.73
C GLY A 198 -1.49 40.66 -7.17
N ARG A 199 -2.03 40.22 -6.03
CA ARG A 199 -3.12 40.91 -5.33
C ARG A 199 -2.63 42.20 -4.68
N LEU A 200 -1.49 42.18 -4.04
CA LEU A 200 -0.91 43.35 -3.41
C LEU A 200 -0.51 44.43 -4.42
N ALA A 201 0.09 44.05 -5.55
CA ALA A 201 0.50 44.94 -6.61
C ALA A 201 -0.67 45.67 -7.30
N ARG A 202 -1.90 45.16 -7.18
CA ARG A 202 -3.10 45.79 -7.76
C ARG A 202 -3.82 46.76 -6.82
N LEU A 203 -3.36 46.94 -5.57
CA LEU A 203 -3.94 47.86 -4.63
C LEU A 203 -3.63 49.31 -5.03
N THR A 204 -4.66 50.18 -4.92
CA THR A 204 -4.44 51.60 -5.10
C THR A 204 -3.63 52.19 -3.93
N PRO A 205 -2.79 53.24 -4.17
CA PRO A 205 -2.01 53.86 -3.11
C PRO A 205 -2.86 54.30 -1.92
N LEU A 206 -4.04 54.83 -2.20
CA LEU A 206 -4.98 55.31 -1.20
C LEU A 206 -5.53 54.18 -0.31
N GLU A 207 -5.89 53.01 -0.89
CA GLU A 207 -6.33 51.83 -0.17
C GLU A 207 -5.21 51.25 0.71
N ALA A 208 -3.98 51.23 0.17
CA ALA A 208 -2.84 50.70 0.88
C ALA A 208 -2.45 51.58 2.09
N VAL A 209 -2.43 52.92 1.95
CA VAL A 209 -2.09 53.87 3.02
C VAL A 209 -3.18 53.91 4.09
N ARG A 210 -4.47 53.88 3.70
CA ARG A 210 -5.57 53.83 4.65
C ARG A 210 -5.72 52.50 5.40
N GLY A 211 -4.91 51.50 5.08
CA GLY A 211 -5.04 50.14 5.68
C GLY A 211 -6.36 49.47 5.35
N GLN A 212 -7.10 49.94 4.37
CA GLN A 212 -8.41 49.39 3.94
C GLN A 212 -8.27 48.29 2.91
N ALA A 213 -7.06 47.95 2.53
CA ALA A 213 -6.69 47.00 1.49
C ALA A 213 -7.36 45.60 1.62
N TYR A 214 -7.92 45.32 2.75
CA TYR A 214 -8.58 44.02 3.02
C TYR A 214 -10.05 44.14 3.44
N ARG A 215 -10.67 45.31 3.29
CA ARG A 215 -12.14 45.40 3.33
C ARG A 215 -12.66 44.90 1.98
N GLU A 216 -12.95 43.60 1.88
CA GLU A 216 -13.70 43.10 0.73
C GLU A 216 -15.01 43.92 0.56
N PRO A 217 -15.37 44.26 -0.72
CA PRO A 217 -16.64 44.88 -0.98
C PRO A 217 -17.75 44.01 -0.37
N ARG A 218 -18.47 44.56 0.56
CA ARG A 218 -19.67 44.01 1.15
C ARG A 218 -20.69 43.79 0.03
N ARG A 219 -20.61 42.69 -0.71
CA ARG A 219 -21.78 42.19 -1.44
C ARG A 219 -22.81 41.73 -0.40
N MET A 220 -23.51 42.73 0.10
CA MET A 220 -24.76 42.55 0.84
C MET A 220 -25.87 42.18 -0.15
N GLY A 221 -25.89 40.93 -0.58
CA GLY A 221 -26.93 40.40 -1.45
C GLY A 221 -27.20 38.95 -1.06
N GLY A 222 -28.31 38.72 -0.45
CA GLY A 222 -29.04 37.47 -0.58
C GLY A 222 -28.87 36.34 0.46
N LEU A 223 -27.92 36.37 1.38
CA LEU A 223 -27.78 35.26 2.39
C LEU A 223 -28.12 35.69 3.83
N ARG A 224 -29.13 36.53 3.97
CA ARG A 224 -29.63 36.96 5.29
C ARG A 224 -30.44 35.86 6.02
N ARG A 225 -30.69 34.71 5.41
CA ARG A 225 -31.65 33.71 5.91
C ARG A 225 -31.08 32.43 6.52
N ILE A 226 -29.76 32.22 6.47
CA ILE A 226 -29.12 31.17 7.28
C ILE A 226 -28.41 31.84 8.47
N ARG A 227 -29.13 32.69 9.15
CA ARG A 227 -28.80 33.26 10.42
C ARG A 227 -29.04 32.20 11.48
N GLY A 228 -27.97 31.44 11.84
CA GLY A 228 -28.06 31.22 13.26
C GLY A 228 -28.25 29.84 13.82
N LEU A 229 -28.45 28.72 13.11
CA LEU A 229 -28.48 27.47 13.90
C LEU A 229 -27.18 27.27 14.70
N GLY A 230 -26.04 27.40 14.05
CA GLY A 230 -24.73 27.16 14.73
C GLY A 230 -24.33 28.23 15.76
N THR A 231 -24.66 29.53 15.54
CA THR A 231 -24.40 30.59 16.55
C THR A 231 -25.47 30.67 17.62
N ALA A 232 -26.72 30.36 17.28
CA ALA A 232 -27.78 30.26 18.28
C ALA A 232 -27.55 29.09 19.23
N VAL A 233 -27.05 27.96 18.74
CA VAL A 233 -26.65 26.84 19.61
C VAL A 233 -25.44 27.22 20.46
N LEU A 234 -24.40 27.84 19.87
CA LEU A 234 -23.22 28.29 20.61
C LEU A 234 -23.57 29.39 21.67
N SER A 235 -24.42 30.33 21.34
CA SER A 235 -24.85 31.37 22.31
C SER A 235 -25.68 30.76 23.44
N ARG A 236 -26.52 29.75 23.12
CA ARG A 236 -27.36 29.08 24.13
C ARG A 236 -26.56 28.15 25.06
N MET A 237 -25.48 27.52 24.56
CA MET A 237 -24.66 26.61 25.35
C MET A 237 -23.48 27.31 26.07
N LEU A 238 -22.90 28.34 25.46
CA LEU A 238 -21.61 28.92 25.88
C LEU A 238 -21.69 30.44 26.16
N GLY A 239 -22.88 31.01 26.16
CA GLY A 239 -23.10 32.41 26.48
C GLY A 239 -22.59 33.40 25.41
N ILE A 240 -22.33 34.65 25.83
CA ILE A 240 -21.88 35.74 24.96
C ILE A 240 -20.53 35.44 24.33
N GLU A 241 -19.63 34.76 25.02
CA GLU A 241 -18.29 34.36 24.53
C GLU A 241 -18.41 33.39 23.35
N GLY A 242 -19.39 32.47 23.39
CA GLY A 242 -19.69 31.56 22.28
C GLY A 242 -20.22 32.28 21.04
N GLU A 243 -21.07 33.31 21.22
CA GLU A 243 -21.59 34.14 20.15
C GLU A 243 -20.47 34.99 19.49
N LEU A 244 -19.60 35.60 20.30
CA LEU A 244 -18.47 36.36 19.82
C LEU A 244 -17.48 35.48 19.07
N ALA A 245 -17.14 34.31 19.61
CA ALA A 245 -16.27 33.33 18.93
C ALA A 245 -16.87 32.89 17.56
N GLY A 246 -18.14 32.55 17.52
CA GLY A 246 -18.85 32.16 16.31
C GLY A 246 -18.92 33.28 15.26
N SER A 247 -19.11 34.52 15.67
CA SER A 247 -19.17 35.69 14.79
C SER A 247 -17.79 36.03 14.22
N ALA A 248 -16.75 35.96 15.03
CA ALA A 248 -15.36 36.15 14.62
C ALA A 248 -14.93 35.13 13.56
N LEU A 249 -15.20 33.86 13.79
CA LEU A 249 -14.91 32.79 12.84
C LEU A 249 -15.70 32.89 11.53
N ARG A 250 -16.90 33.49 11.57
CA ARG A 250 -17.70 33.76 10.35
C ARG A 250 -17.14 34.89 9.52
N LEU A 251 -16.70 35.98 10.13
CA LEU A 251 -16.09 37.10 9.46
C LEU A 251 -14.83 36.68 8.67
N GLN A 252 -14.13 35.66 9.19
CA GLN A 252 -12.87 35.20 8.63
C GLN A 252 -12.97 33.84 7.92
N ARG A 253 -14.15 33.42 7.51
CA ARG A 253 -14.39 32.15 6.83
C ARG A 253 -13.46 31.88 5.66
N ARG A 254 -13.07 32.93 4.90
CA ARG A 254 -12.22 32.78 3.71
C ARG A 254 -10.77 32.51 4.09
N ALA A 255 -10.22 33.23 5.05
CA ALA A 255 -8.85 33.02 5.54
C ALA A 255 -8.71 31.63 6.17
N LEU A 256 -9.68 31.21 6.98
CA LEU A 256 -9.68 29.90 7.63
C LEU A 256 -10.05 28.73 6.67
N ARG A 257 -10.60 29.00 5.47
CA ARG A 257 -11.01 27.95 4.55
C ARG A 257 -9.81 27.13 4.07
N ILE A 258 -8.74 27.80 3.65
CA ILE A 258 -7.54 27.17 3.13
C ILE A 258 -6.87 26.31 4.21
N SER A 259 -6.74 26.85 5.42
CA SER A 259 -6.20 26.12 6.57
C SER A 259 -7.02 24.89 6.93
N ARG A 260 -8.36 25.03 6.90
CA ARG A 260 -9.27 23.91 7.16
C ARG A 260 -9.14 22.80 6.10
N ILE A 261 -9.10 23.19 4.81
CA ILE A 261 -8.93 22.23 3.72
C ILE A 261 -7.61 21.49 3.86
N SER A 262 -6.51 22.20 4.08
CA SER A 262 -5.19 21.60 4.28
C SER A 262 -5.18 20.61 5.44
N LEU A 263 -5.79 20.98 6.57
CA LEU A 263 -5.85 20.11 7.75
C LEU A 263 -6.74 18.89 7.51
N THR A 264 -7.92 19.09 6.89
CA THR A 264 -8.82 17.98 6.57
C THR A 264 -8.14 17.02 5.59
N LEU A 265 -7.43 17.54 4.59
CA LEU A 265 -6.69 16.72 3.63
C LEU A 265 -5.53 15.95 4.29
N SER A 266 -4.78 16.60 5.19
CA SER A 266 -3.72 15.95 5.97
C SER A 266 -4.27 14.84 6.88
N PHE A 267 -5.38 15.12 7.56
CA PHE A 267 -6.04 14.13 8.42
C PHE A 267 -6.58 12.95 7.60
N LEU A 268 -7.25 13.24 6.48
CA LEU A 268 -7.78 12.23 5.57
C LEU A 268 -6.65 11.36 4.98
N GLY A 269 -5.57 11.99 4.50
CA GLY A 269 -4.44 11.27 3.95
C GLY A 269 -3.79 10.34 4.97
N PHE A 270 -3.56 10.82 6.19
CA PHE A 270 -3.00 10.03 7.28
C PHE A 270 -3.91 8.86 7.67
N THR A 271 -5.19 9.11 7.88
CA THR A 271 -6.14 8.07 8.31
C THR A 271 -6.40 7.04 7.22
N SER A 272 -6.58 7.47 5.96
CA SER A 272 -6.75 6.54 4.82
C SER A 272 -5.54 5.66 4.62
N MET A 273 -4.34 6.21 4.83
CA MET A 273 -3.10 5.45 4.72
C MET A 273 -2.96 4.40 5.82
N LEU A 274 -3.30 4.75 7.07
CA LEU A 274 -3.31 3.77 8.17
C LEU A 274 -4.32 2.65 7.91
N CYS A 275 -5.53 2.98 7.41
CA CYS A 275 -6.52 1.98 7.05
C CYS A 275 -6.06 1.09 5.90
N PHE A 276 -5.39 1.66 4.89
CA PHE A 276 -4.81 0.89 3.79
C PHE A 276 -3.78 -0.12 4.29
N PHE A 277 -2.88 0.28 5.21
CA PHE A 277 -1.89 -0.64 5.77
C PHE A 277 -2.50 -1.73 6.62
N ALA A 278 -3.50 -1.40 7.44
CA ALA A 278 -4.23 -2.40 8.19
C ALA A 278 -4.86 -3.42 7.24
N LEU A 279 -5.51 -2.94 6.18
CA LEU A 279 -6.16 -3.78 5.17
C LEU A 279 -5.15 -4.66 4.41
N ALA A 280 -4.02 -4.09 3.99
CA ALA A 280 -2.96 -4.83 3.32
C ALA A 280 -2.37 -5.92 4.23
N GLY A 281 -2.14 -5.60 5.51
CA GLY A 281 -1.65 -6.58 6.49
C GLY A 281 -2.62 -7.74 6.74
N ILE A 282 -3.92 -7.44 6.88
CA ILE A 282 -4.98 -8.46 7.01
C ILE A 282 -5.04 -9.31 5.73
N SER A 283 -5.06 -8.66 4.56
CA SER A 283 -5.13 -9.34 3.28
C SER A 283 -3.98 -10.34 3.09
N THR A 284 -2.75 -9.94 3.39
CA THR A 284 -1.57 -10.81 3.25
C THR A 284 -1.65 -11.99 4.22
N ARG A 285 -2.03 -11.75 5.49
CA ARG A 285 -2.17 -12.82 6.48
C ARG A 285 -3.24 -13.82 6.07
N TYR A 286 -4.41 -13.36 5.67
CA TYR A 286 -5.55 -14.22 5.33
C TYR A 286 -5.33 -15.03 4.04
N THR A 287 -4.60 -14.48 3.06
CA THR A 287 -4.42 -15.13 1.76
C THR A 287 -3.26 -16.13 1.78
N TYR A 288 -2.21 -15.86 2.56
CA TYR A 288 -0.96 -16.61 2.47
C TYR A 288 -0.64 -17.44 3.72
N PHE A 289 -0.76 -16.87 4.93
CA PHE A 289 -0.27 -17.52 6.13
C PHE A 289 -1.31 -18.40 6.86
N GLU A 290 -2.55 -17.94 7.01
CA GLU A 290 -3.55 -18.68 7.77
C GLU A 290 -4.04 -19.93 7.05
N ARG A 291 -4.11 -19.88 5.71
CA ARG A 291 -4.59 -21.00 4.89
C ARG A 291 -3.68 -22.22 4.92
N TYR A 292 -2.37 -22.01 5.14
CA TYR A 292 -1.36 -23.06 5.06
C TYR A 292 -0.56 -23.24 6.36
N GLN A 293 -1.01 -22.66 7.46
CA GLN A 293 -0.26 -22.58 8.71
C GLN A 293 0.14 -23.95 9.26
N ASP A 294 -0.69 -24.97 9.06
CA ASP A 294 -0.46 -26.34 9.53
C ASP A 294 -0.08 -27.30 8.39
N ALA A 295 0.06 -26.80 7.16
CA ALA A 295 0.28 -27.65 5.99
C ALA A 295 1.74 -28.11 5.84
N TRP A 296 2.71 -27.29 6.25
CA TRP A 296 4.15 -27.58 6.17
C TRP A 296 4.97 -26.60 7.01
N ASP A 297 6.14 -27.04 7.46
CA ASP A 297 7.14 -26.22 8.11
C ASP A 297 8.38 -26.04 7.22
N VAL A 298 8.76 -27.09 6.51
CA VAL A 298 9.86 -27.09 5.52
C VAL A 298 9.34 -27.64 4.20
N MET A 299 9.69 -26.95 3.12
CA MET A 299 9.44 -27.39 1.76
C MET A 299 10.77 -27.61 1.03
N VAL A 300 10.89 -28.77 0.38
CA VAL A 300 12.01 -29.06 -0.50
C VAL A 300 11.47 -29.39 -1.88
N ILE A 301 12.03 -28.76 -2.90
CA ILE A 301 11.72 -29.04 -4.31
C ILE A 301 12.96 -29.70 -4.92
N VAL A 302 12.76 -30.85 -5.48
CA VAL A 302 13.78 -31.58 -6.23
C VAL A 302 13.49 -31.38 -7.71
N ARG A 303 14.32 -30.58 -8.37
CA ARG A 303 14.17 -30.22 -9.78
C ARG A 303 14.57 -31.39 -10.68
N ASP A 304 13.85 -31.58 -11.75
CA ASP A 304 14.11 -32.60 -12.78
C ASP A 304 14.26 -34.03 -12.24
N ALA A 305 13.51 -34.39 -11.21
CA ALA A 305 13.53 -35.70 -10.58
C ALA A 305 12.15 -36.28 -10.41
N ASP A 306 11.91 -37.43 -10.98
CA ASP A 306 10.68 -38.20 -10.80
C ASP A 306 10.55 -38.75 -9.39
N LEU A 307 9.35 -38.66 -8.81
CA LEU A 307 9.04 -39.23 -7.48
C LEU A 307 9.40 -40.72 -7.38
N LYS A 308 9.30 -41.48 -8.47
CA LYS A 308 9.68 -42.91 -8.53
C LYS A 308 11.15 -43.15 -8.32
N GLU A 309 12.03 -42.17 -8.60
CA GLU A 309 13.49 -42.25 -8.51
C GLU A 309 14.01 -41.81 -7.14
N ILE A 310 13.17 -41.09 -6.37
CA ILE A 310 13.53 -40.60 -5.04
C ILE A 310 13.36 -41.72 -4.00
N GLY A 311 14.46 -42.46 -3.78
CA GLY A 311 14.51 -43.52 -2.77
C GLY A 311 14.56 -43.04 -1.30
N ALA A 312 14.75 -41.74 -1.08
CA ALA A 312 15.00 -41.16 0.25
C ALA A 312 13.72 -40.77 1.03
N VAL A 313 12.51 -40.91 0.46
CA VAL A 313 11.24 -40.51 1.09
C VAL A 313 11.08 -41.10 2.50
N SER A 314 11.32 -42.41 2.65
CA SER A 314 11.22 -43.07 3.95
C SER A 314 12.33 -42.65 4.93
N GLN A 315 13.48 -42.17 4.45
CA GLN A 315 14.57 -41.68 5.29
C GLN A 315 14.26 -40.29 5.83
N ILE A 316 13.61 -39.42 5.03
CA ILE A 316 13.18 -38.08 5.45
C ILE A 316 12.19 -38.18 6.63
N ARG A 317 11.26 -39.13 6.59
CA ARG A 317 10.33 -39.38 7.70
C ARG A 317 11.01 -39.78 9.01
N GLN A 318 12.23 -40.36 8.93
CA GLN A 318 13.01 -40.82 10.09
C GLN A 318 13.98 -39.77 10.62
N LEU A 319 14.07 -38.58 9.98
CA LEU A 319 14.93 -37.51 10.45
C LEU A 319 14.52 -37.02 11.83
N PRO A 320 15.47 -36.66 12.70
CA PRO A 320 15.19 -36.09 14.01
C PRO A 320 14.32 -34.83 13.90
N GLY A 321 13.23 -34.77 14.62
CA GLY A 321 12.34 -33.60 14.61
C GLY A 321 11.25 -33.63 13.54
N VAL A 322 11.27 -34.54 12.58
CA VAL A 322 10.18 -34.69 11.59
C VAL A 322 8.99 -35.41 12.21
N ARG A 323 7.82 -34.79 12.19
CA ARG A 323 6.54 -35.37 12.62
C ARG A 323 5.86 -36.16 11.51
N SER A 324 5.82 -35.60 10.33
CA SER A 324 5.31 -36.21 9.10
C SER A 324 5.95 -35.58 7.89
N SER A 325 5.98 -36.30 6.80
CA SER A 325 6.39 -35.76 5.50
C SER A 325 5.50 -36.36 4.41
N VAL A 326 5.24 -35.54 3.38
CA VAL A 326 4.49 -35.92 2.20
C VAL A 326 5.34 -35.61 0.97
N CYS A 327 5.49 -36.61 0.10
CA CYS A 327 6.15 -36.43 -1.16
C CYS A 327 5.15 -36.55 -2.30
N TYR A 328 5.20 -35.64 -3.26
CA TYR A 328 4.29 -35.68 -4.39
C TYR A 328 4.90 -35.05 -5.64
N GLN A 329 4.32 -35.39 -6.78
CA GLN A 329 4.62 -34.85 -8.09
C GLN A 329 3.30 -34.40 -8.72
N LYS A 330 3.33 -33.49 -9.68
CA LYS A 330 2.14 -32.97 -10.33
C LYS A 330 2.10 -33.45 -11.79
N ALA A 331 0.89 -33.59 -12.30
CA ALA A 331 0.63 -33.78 -13.71
C ALA A 331 -0.66 -33.04 -14.10
N GLU A 332 -0.76 -32.69 -15.36
CA GLU A 332 -1.92 -32.04 -15.91
C GLU A 332 -2.53 -32.91 -17.01
N GLY A 333 -3.86 -32.85 -17.09
CA GLY A 333 -4.61 -33.57 -18.10
C GLY A 333 -5.94 -32.88 -18.39
N SER A 334 -6.75 -33.53 -19.20
CA SER A 334 -8.14 -33.10 -19.42
C SER A 334 -9.07 -34.28 -19.50
N ILE A 335 -10.31 -34.08 -19.05
CA ILE A 335 -11.38 -35.09 -19.11
C ILE A 335 -12.44 -34.63 -20.08
N PRO A 336 -13.02 -35.58 -20.87
CA PRO A 336 -14.11 -35.24 -21.76
C PRO A 336 -15.32 -34.75 -20.96
N LEU A 337 -15.89 -33.64 -21.38
CA LEU A 337 -17.11 -33.11 -20.79
C LEU A 337 -18.30 -33.93 -21.28
N ASP A 338 -18.98 -34.59 -20.36
CA ASP A 338 -20.23 -35.35 -20.65
C ASP A 338 -21.32 -34.85 -19.69
N GLU A 339 -22.35 -34.21 -20.23
CA GLU A 339 -23.46 -33.66 -19.44
C GLU A 339 -24.17 -34.69 -18.56
N SER A 340 -24.01 -35.98 -18.85
CA SER A 340 -24.66 -37.05 -18.07
C SER A 340 -24.11 -37.19 -16.65
N TRP A 341 -22.85 -36.78 -16.43
CA TRP A 341 -22.19 -36.93 -15.13
C TRP A 341 -22.05 -35.62 -14.36
N ILE A 342 -22.35 -34.50 -14.96
CA ILE A 342 -22.38 -33.23 -14.24
C ILE A 342 -23.43 -33.27 -13.13
N SER A 343 -23.10 -32.68 -11.97
CA SER A 343 -24.03 -32.59 -10.83
C SER A 343 -25.31 -31.82 -11.18
N GLU A 344 -26.37 -32.07 -10.44
CA GLU A 344 -27.64 -31.34 -10.66
C GLU A 344 -27.53 -29.88 -10.23
N GLU A 345 -26.70 -29.57 -9.23
CA GLU A 345 -26.37 -28.20 -8.77
C GLU A 345 -25.68 -27.41 -9.89
N LEU A 346 -24.67 -27.98 -10.53
CA LEU A 346 -23.96 -27.34 -11.63
C LEU A 346 -24.86 -27.14 -12.87
N LYS A 347 -25.73 -28.10 -13.14
CA LYS A 347 -26.77 -27.96 -14.23
C LYS A 347 -27.72 -26.82 -13.91
N ALA A 348 -28.12 -26.62 -12.66
CA ALA A 348 -29.02 -25.55 -12.28
C ALA A 348 -28.40 -24.15 -12.51
N LEU A 349 -27.08 -24.04 -12.47
CA LEU A 349 -26.35 -22.81 -12.78
C LEU A 349 -26.10 -22.61 -14.30
N GLY A 350 -26.50 -23.54 -15.14
CA GLY A 350 -26.32 -23.46 -16.60
C GLY A 350 -25.19 -24.32 -17.17
N GLY A 351 -24.63 -25.23 -16.35
CA GLY A 351 -23.57 -26.16 -16.73
C GLY A 351 -22.16 -25.58 -16.59
N TYR A 352 -21.16 -26.35 -16.96
CA TYR A 352 -19.74 -25.97 -16.83
C TYR A 352 -19.38 -24.71 -17.62
N SER A 353 -19.89 -24.55 -18.84
CA SER A 353 -19.67 -23.40 -19.70
C SER A 353 -20.27 -22.07 -19.17
N ALA A 354 -21.21 -22.14 -18.24
CA ALA A 354 -21.77 -20.92 -17.61
C ALA A 354 -20.83 -20.30 -16.56
N LEU A 355 -19.96 -21.11 -15.96
CA LEU A 355 -18.96 -20.67 -14.97
C LEU A 355 -17.60 -20.36 -15.59
N THR A 356 -17.34 -20.85 -16.80
CA THR A 356 -16.05 -20.72 -17.49
C THR A 356 -16.24 -20.20 -18.91
N ASP A 357 -15.36 -19.31 -19.37
CA ASP A 357 -15.35 -18.83 -20.77
C ASP A 357 -14.84 -19.90 -21.77
N LYS A 358 -14.54 -21.13 -21.30
CA LYS A 358 -14.00 -22.22 -22.12
C LYS A 358 -15.14 -22.94 -22.85
N THR A 359 -14.95 -23.12 -24.14
CA THR A 359 -15.89 -23.87 -25.02
C THR A 359 -15.86 -25.36 -24.68
N GLU A 360 -16.99 -26.03 -24.77
CA GLU A 360 -17.19 -27.47 -24.51
C GLU A 360 -16.22 -28.41 -25.26
N ALA A 361 -15.63 -27.93 -26.34
CA ALA A 361 -14.71 -28.72 -27.16
C ALA A 361 -13.33 -29.01 -26.48
N ALA A 362 -12.96 -28.27 -25.45
CA ALA A 362 -11.65 -28.41 -24.81
C ALA A 362 -11.63 -29.42 -23.67
N GLY A 363 -12.77 -29.93 -23.21
CA GLY A 363 -12.84 -30.77 -21.98
C GLY A 363 -12.69 -29.98 -20.69
N ILE A 364 -12.78 -30.67 -19.57
CA ILE A 364 -12.54 -30.10 -18.23
C ILE A 364 -11.06 -30.29 -17.90
N PRO A 365 -10.30 -29.24 -17.57
CA PRO A 365 -8.92 -29.38 -17.08
C PRO A 365 -8.87 -30.30 -15.85
N SER A 366 -7.83 -31.07 -15.73
CA SER A 366 -7.62 -31.95 -14.60
C SER A 366 -6.21 -31.80 -14.04
N GLN A 367 -6.11 -31.41 -12.77
CA GLN A 367 -4.87 -31.42 -12.02
C GLN A 367 -4.71 -32.76 -11.33
N ILE A 368 -3.56 -33.38 -11.43
CA ILE A 368 -3.26 -34.67 -10.86
C ILE A 368 -2.12 -34.49 -9.85
N PHE A 369 -2.36 -34.90 -8.62
CA PHE A 369 -1.34 -34.96 -7.55
C PHE A 369 -1.00 -36.41 -7.30
N ILE A 370 0.22 -36.79 -7.63
CA ILE A 370 0.78 -38.13 -7.47
C ILE A 370 1.50 -38.17 -6.15
N LEU A 371 0.90 -38.83 -5.14
CA LEU A 371 1.49 -38.95 -3.80
C LEU A 371 2.27 -40.26 -3.68
N ASP A 372 3.28 -40.27 -2.83
CA ASP A 372 3.83 -41.54 -2.38
C ASP A 372 2.75 -42.40 -1.73
N ASP A 373 2.83 -43.74 -1.84
CA ASP A 373 1.74 -44.62 -1.44
C ASP A 373 1.40 -44.53 0.06
N GLU A 374 2.37 -44.23 0.92
CA GLU A 374 2.18 -44.09 2.35
C GLU A 374 1.41 -42.79 2.67
N SER A 375 1.81 -41.66 2.07
CA SER A 375 1.10 -40.39 2.20
C SER A 375 -0.32 -40.47 1.65
N PHE A 376 -0.51 -41.19 0.55
CA PHE A 376 -1.87 -41.41 0.00
C PHE A 376 -2.76 -42.20 0.94
N LEU A 377 -2.27 -43.27 1.57
CA LEU A 377 -3.01 -44.06 2.53
C LEU A 377 -3.34 -43.26 3.80
N GLU A 378 -2.42 -42.42 4.27
CA GLU A 378 -2.67 -41.51 5.40
C GLU A 378 -3.80 -40.53 5.06
N TYR A 379 -3.78 -39.98 3.85
CA TYR A 379 -4.82 -39.07 3.37
C TYR A 379 -6.19 -39.81 3.29
N CYS A 380 -6.23 -41.02 2.75
CA CYS A 380 -7.43 -41.80 2.69
C CYS A 380 -8.02 -42.05 4.11
N GLN A 381 -7.16 -42.30 5.10
CA GLN A 381 -7.62 -42.46 6.50
C GLN A 381 -8.20 -41.16 7.06
N GLN A 382 -7.61 -39.99 6.74
CA GLN A 382 -8.10 -38.72 7.21
C GLN A 382 -9.51 -38.39 6.69
N ILE A 383 -9.78 -38.70 5.41
CA ILE A 383 -11.07 -38.42 4.78
C ILE A 383 -12.09 -39.54 4.91
N GLY A 384 -11.74 -40.62 5.61
CA GLY A 384 -12.62 -41.81 5.78
C GLY A 384 -12.82 -42.64 4.51
N ALA A 385 -11.90 -42.51 3.52
CA ALA A 385 -11.89 -43.34 2.33
C ALA A 385 -11.30 -44.72 2.57
N PRO A 386 -11.55 -45.73 1.73
CA PRO A 386 -10.86 -47.02 1.80
C PRO A 386 -9.33 -46.82 1.72
N ALA A 387 -8.59 -47.42 2.63
CA ALA A 387 -7.13 -47.33 2.65
C ALA A 387 -6.51 -48.31 1.64
N GLU A 388 -6.73 -48.06 0.37
CA GLU A 388 -6.27 -48.88 -0.76
C GLU A 388 -5.60 -47.99 -1.83
N THR A 389 -4.66 -48.55 -2.55
CA THR A 389 -3.96 -47.88 -3.65
C THR A 389 -4.52 -48.25 -5.02
N SER A 390 -5.75 -48.76 -5.09
CA SER A 390 -6.37 -49.31 -6.30
C SER A 390 -7.05 -48.26 -7.20
N GLY A 391 -7.24 -47.04 -6.70
CA GLY A 391 -7.93 -45.99 -7.41
C GLY A 391 -7.54 -44.60 -6.97
N ALA A 392 -8.00 -43.56 -7.71
CA ALA A 392 -7.78 -42.15 -7.42
C ALA A 392 -8.89 -41.59 -6.50
N VAL A 393 -8.54 -40.66 -5.64
CA VAL A 393 -9.48 -39.84 -4.89
C VAL A 393 -9.76 -38.58 -5.67
N LEU A 394 -11.03 -38.29 -5.92
CA LEU A 394 -11.45 -37.12 -6.69
C LEU A 394 -11.94 -36.00 -5.77
N LEU A 395 -11.35 -34.81 -5.90
CA LEU A 395 -11.84 -33.60 -5.25
C LEU A 395 -13.05 -33.08 -6.06
N ASN A 396 -14.24 -33.50 -5.64
CA ASN A 396 -15.48 -33.25 -6.37
C ASN A 396 -16.09 -31.90 -6.00
N ARG A 397 -15.43 -30.82 -6.41
CA ARG A 397 -15.90 -29.45 -6.18
C ARG A 397 -15.54 -28.52 -7.34
N ILE A 398 -16.37 -27.52 -7.56
CA ILE A 398 -16.15 -26.42 -8.49
C ILE A 398 -16.62 -25.12 -7.82
N TRP A 399 -15.94 -24.03 -8.03
CA TRP A 399 -16.29 -22.75 -7.43
C TRP A 399 -17.54 -22.15 -8.11
N ASP A 400 -18.56 -21.82 -7.30
CA ASP A 400 -19.71 -21.01 -7.74
C ASP A 400 -19.33 -19.53 -7.73
N SER A 401 -18.81 -19.05 -8.86
CA SER A 401 -18.48 -17.64 -9.06
C SER A 401 -19.69 -16.73 -9.24
N THR A 402 -20.89 -17.29 -9.41
CA THR A 402 -22.13 -16.52 -9.56
C THR A 402 -22.75 -16.17 -8.21
N GLY A 403 -22.63 -17.05 -7.23
CA GLY A 403 -23.19 -16.91 -5.89
C GLY A 403 -22.19 -16.40 -4.85
N SER A 404 -20.89 -16.54 -5.08
CA SER A 404 -19.85 -16.24 -4.10
C SER A 404 -18.69 -15.42 -4.66
N SER A 405 -17.90 -14.80 -3.77
CA SER A 405 -16.74 -14.00 -4.14
C SER A 405 -15.46 -14.82 -4.04
N PHE A 406 -14.40 -14.36 -4.72
CA PHE A 406 -13.13 -15.08 -4.75
C PHE A 406 -12.46 -15.24 -3.36
N ARG A 407 -12.83 -14.46 -2.35
CA ARG A 407 -12.33 -14.58 -0.97
C ARG A 407 -13.19 -15.44 -0.06
N HIS A 408 -14.46 -15.59 -0.40
CA HIS A 408 -15.42 -16.45 0.27
C HIS A 408 -15.99 -17.37 -0.80
N ARG A 409 -15.15 -18.30 -1.25
CA ARG A 409 -15.53 -19.25 -2.29
C ARG A 409 -16.48 -20.27 -1.73
N GLU A 410 -17.66 -20.34 -2.29
CA GLU A 410 -18.58 -21.45 -2.08
C GLU A 410 -18.40 -22.45 -3.21
N TYR A 411 -18.22 -23.70 -2.85
CA TYR A 411 -18.03 -24.78 -3.81
C TYR A 411 -19.29 -25.64 -3.90
N ILE A 412 -19.58 -26.07 -5.11
CA ILE A 412 -20.64 -27.02 -5.39
C ILE A 412 -20.02 -28.30 -5.98
N PRO A 413 -20.68 -29.47 -5.90
CA PRO A 413 -20.17 -30.67 -6.54
C PRO A 413 -20.04 -30.51 -8.06
N LEU A 414 -18.89 -30.88 -8.64
CA LEU A 414 -18.66 -30.86 -10.07
C LEU A 414 -19.45 -31.95 -10.75
N MET A 415 -19.40 -33.18 -10.22
CA MET A 415 -20.00 -34.37 -10.84
C MET A 415 -20.80 -35.22 -9.87
N LYS A 416 -21.62 -36.11 -10.43
CA LYS A 416 -22.35 -37.13 -9.68
C LYS A 416 -21.36 -38.16 -9.14
N GLN A 417 -21.62 -38.65 -7.89
CA GLN A 417 -20.74 -39.59 -7.22
C GLN A 417 -21.18 -41.06 -7.48
N ASP A 418 -21.40 -41.41 -8.75
CA ASP A 418 -21.97 -42.68 -9.15
C ASP A 418 -21.08 -43.51 -10.08
N ARG A 419 -19.79 -43.13 -10.24
CA ARG A 419 -18.89 -43.78 -11.17
C ARG A 419 -17.69 -44.42 -10.49
N ASP A 420 -17.35 -45.61 -10.96
CA ASP A 420 -16.17 -46.38 -10.51
C ASP A 420 -14.94 -46.09 -11.42
N THR A 421 -15.12 -45.43 -12.57
CA THR A 421 -14.02 -45.10 -13.49
C THR A 421 -14.24 -43.75 -14.11
N LEU A 422 -13.13 -43.02 -14.33
CA LEU A 422 -13.05 -41.73 -14.99
C LEU A 422 -12.24 -41.85 -16.29
N SER A 423 -12.78 -41.34 -17.40
CA SER A 423 -12.05 -41.28 -18.68
C SER A 423 -11.25 -39.99 -18.75
N MET A 424 -9.98 -40.06 -19.10
CA MET A 424 -9.08 -38.92 -19.28
C MET A 424 -8.46 -38.95 -20.67
N TYR A 425 -8.34 -37.79 -21.35
CA TYR A 425 -7.67 -37.71 -22.65
C TYR A 425 -6.17 -37.99 -22.51
N THR A 426 -5.65 -38.78 -23.46
CA THR A 426 -4.21 -38.99 -23.66
C THR A 426 -3.69 -38.03 -24.70
N GLY A 427 -2.35 -37.87 -24.79
CA GLY A 427 -1.72 -36.97 -25.76
C GLY A 427 -2.02 -37.35 -27.25
N GLU A 428 -2.50 -38.58 -27.52
CA GLU A 428 -2.84 -39.08 -28.86
C GLU A 428 -4.34 -39.03 -29.18
N GLY A 429 -5.17 -38.47 -28.30
CA GLY A 429 -6.61 -38.37 -28.48
C GLY A 429 -7.41 -39.62 -28.08
N GLU A 430 -6.75 -40.63 -27.55
CA GLU A 430 -7.37 -41.77 -26.89
C GLU A 430 -7.72 -41.42 -25.44
N THR A 431 -8.52 -42.23 -24.79
CA THR A 431 -8.88 -42.03 -23.36
C THR A 431 -8.32 -43.14 -22.50
N ALA A 432 -7.57 -42.77 -21.45
CA ALA A 432 -7.22 -43.68 -20.39
C ALA A 432 -8.36 -43.79 -19.36
N GLN A 433 -8.53 -44.96 -18.76
CA GLN A 433 -9.53 -45.21 -17.73
C GLN A 433 -8.86 -45.21 -16.36
N ILE A 434 -9.26 -44.27 -15.51
CA ILE A 434 -8.74 -44.12 -14.15
C ILE A 434 -9.77 -44.72 -13.18
N PRO A 435 -9.42 -45.73 -12.36
CA PRO A 435 -10.32 -46.22 -11.32
C PRO A 435 -10.55 -45.13 -10.27
N VAL A 436 -11.80 -44.91 -9.87
CA VAL A 436 -12.19 -43.97 -8.82
C VAL A 436 -12.38 -44.71 -7.52
N LEU A 437 -11.62 -44.35 -6.48
CA LEU A 437 -11.70 -44.92 -5.16
C LEU A 437 -12.73 -44.20 -4.30
N PHE A 438 -12.70 -42.88 -4.32
CA PHE A 438 -13.53 -42.06 -3.44
C PHE A 438 -13.74 -40.65 -3.97
N TYR A 439 -14.86 -40.01 -3.62
CA TYR A 439 -15.15 -38.61 -3.88
C TYR A 439 -15.08 -37.83 -2.58
N THR A 440 -14.40 -36.69 -2.58
CA THR A 440 -14.24 -35.85 -1.38
C THR A 440 -14.38 -34.36 -1.73
N GLU A 441 -14.66 -33.54 -0.74
CA GLU A 441 -14.54 -32.09 -0.78
C GLU A 441 -13.32 -31.61 0.04
N GLU A 442 -12.69 -32.52 0.80
CA GLU A 442 -11.54 -32.24 1.66
C GLU A 442 -10.22 -32.39 0.88
N THR A 443 -9.31 -31.48 1.08
CA THR A 443 -8.00 -31.47 0.44
C THR A 443 -6.92 -31.99 1.37
N PRO A 444 -5.90 -32.72 0.87
CA PRO A 444 -4.73 -33.02 1.66
C PRO A 444 -3.94 -31.75 2.00
N LEU A 445 -3.20 -31.78 3.09
CA LEU A 445 -2.37 -30.65 3.56
C LEU A 445 -1.08 -30.53 2.73
N LEU A 446 -1.18 -30.08 1.49
CA LEU A 446 -0.04 -30.01 0.56
C LEU A 446 0.43 -28.58 0.25
N ARG A 447 -0.08 -27.54 0.86
CA ARG A 447 0.25 -26.14 0.47
C ARG A 447 0.25 -25.93 -1.06
N GLU A 448 -0.77 -26.45 -1.72
CA GLU A 448 -0.96 -26.28 -3.16
C GLU A 448 -2.22 -25.45 -3.41
N GLU A 449 -2.19 -24.69 -4.50
CA GLU A 449 -3.37 -24.03 -5.02
C GLU A 449 -4.06 -24.99 -5.99
N TYR A 450 -5.31 -25.32 -5.67
CA TYR A 450 -6.13 -26.16 -6.52
C TYR A 450 -6.96 -25.25 -7.42
N GLU A 451 -6.95 -25.54 -8.73
CA GLU A 451 -7.72 -24.76 -9.69
C GLU A 451 -9.23 -24.86 -9.42
N ASP A 452 -9.89 -23.71 -9.35
CA ASP A 452 -11.31 -23.61 -8.99
C ASP A 452 -12.26 -24.22 -10.02
N TYR A 453 -11.81 -24.38 -11.27
CA TYR A 453 -12.59 -24.88 -12.41
C TYR A 453 -12.00 -26.14 -13.05
N ALA A 454 -11.13 -26.84 -12.34
CA ALA A 454 -10.54 -28.11 -12.75
C ALA A 454 -11.02 -29.24 -11.88
N LEU A 455 -11.01 -30.46 -12.39
CA LEU A 455 -11.12 -31.65 -11.55
C LEU A 455 -9.76 -31.99 -10.97
N VAL A 456 -9.65 -31.95 -9.66
CA VAL A 456 -8.40 -32.32 -8.98
C VAL A 456 -8.45 -33.79 -8.59
N GLN A 457 -7.38 -34.52 -8.90
CA GLN A 457 -7.24 -35.95 -8.63
C GLN A 457 -6.03 -36.21 -7.74
N PHE A 458 -6.19 -37.01 -6.72
CA PHE A 458 -5.09 -37.50 -5.88
C PHE A 458 -4.88 -38.98 -6.19
N MET A 459 -3.67 -39.37 -6.61
CA MET A 459 -3.34 -40.71 -7.00
C MET A 459 -2.16 -41.26 -6.24
N PRO A 460 -2.17 -42.55 -5.85
CA PRO A 460 -0.96 -43.19 -5.31
C PRO A 460 0.05 -43.45 -6.42
N LEU A 461 1.34 -43.38 -6.09
CA LEU A 461 2.43 -43.63 -7.02
C LEU A 461 2.33 -45.03 -7.69
N SER A 462 1.86 -46.04 -6.95
CA SER A 462 1.67 -47.38 -7.50
C SER A 462 0.64 -47.43 -8.61
N LEU A 463 -0.46 -46.69 -8.52
CA LEU A 463 -1.43 -46.53 -9.61
C LEU A 463 -0.86 -45.75 -10.77
N TRP A 464 -0.19 -44.62 -10.48
CA TRP A 464 0.42 -43.77 -11.51
C TRP A 464 1.38 -44.52 -12.42
N LYS A 465 2.24 -45.37 -11.88
CA LYS A 465 3.17 -46.20 -12.67
C LYS A 465 2.48 -47.05 -13.73
N THR A 466 1.18 -47.35 -13.58
CA THR A 466 0.41 -48.11 -14.60
C THR A 466 -0.19 -47.22 -15.68
N LEU A 467 -0.32 -45.92 -15.39
CA LEU A 467 -0.95 -44.91 -16.24
C LEU A 467 0.08 -43.98 -16.93
N GLU A 468 1.29 -43.90 -16.41
CA GLU A 468 2.34 -42.98 -16.85
C GLU A 468 2.64 -43.04 -18.35
N THR A 469 2.58 -44.22 -18.96
CA THR A 469 2.82 -44.40 -20.40
C THR A 469 1.64 -43.89 -21.28
N GLN A 470 0.50 -43.62 -20.68
CA GLN A 470 -0.73 -43.21 -21.37
C GLN A 470 -1.05 -41.73 -21.16
N VAL A 471 -0.49 -41.13 -20.13
CA VAL A 471 -0.76 -39.72 -19.74
C VAL A 471 0.48 -38.87 -19.99
N SER A 472 0.31 -37.82 -20.77
CA SER A 472 1.33 -36.80 -20.98
C SER A 472 1.09 -35.61 -20.02
N GLY A 473 2.08 -34.73 -19.84
CA GLY A 473 1.93 -33.52 -19.04
C GLY A 473 2.37 -33.66 -17.60
N VAL A 474 3.30 -34.59 -17.33
CA VAL A 474 3.93 -34.75 -15.99
C VAL A 474 4.95 -33.65 -15.80
N GLU A 475 4.84 -32.91 -14.69
CA GLU A 475 5.88 -32.00 -14.24
C GLU A 475 7.11 -32.79 -13.79
N LYS A 476 8.30 -32.35 -14.16
CA LYS A 476 9.53 -33.08 -13.83
C LYS A 476 10.02 -32.85 -12.40
N ASP A 477 9.33 -32.00 -11.62
CA ASP A 477 9.75 -31.66 -10.26
C ASP A 477 9.03 -32.50 -9.22
N THR A 478 9.74 -32.91 -8.18
CA THR A 478 9.16 -33.57 -7.00
C THR A 478 9.17 -32.64 -5.80
N TYR A 479 8.05 -32.57 -5.12
CA TYR A 479 7.79 -31.74 -3.96
C TYR A 479 7.81 -32.55 -2.69
N VAL A 480 8.53 -32.10 -1.68
CA VAL A 480 8.57 -32.68 -0.35
C VAL A 480 8.08 -31.66 0.66
N ARG A 481 7.07 -32.01 1.44
CA ARG A 481 6.53 -31.23 2.53
C ARG A 481 6.84 -31.90 3.85
N ILE A 482 7.37 -31.14 4.80
CA ILE A 482 7.82 -31.67 6.08
C ILE A 482 7.19 -30.86 7.20
N LEU A 483 6.57 -31.56 8.16
CA LEU A 483 6.12 -30.95 9.42
C LEU A 483 7.17 -31.22 10.50
N GLY A 484 7.69 -30.14 11.06
CA GLY A 484 8.61 -30.14 12.19
C GLY A 484 7.93 -30.24 13.55
N PRO A 485 8.64 -29.97 14.63
CA PRO A 485 8.11 -29.94 15.98
C PRO A 485 7.11 -28.78 16.17
N GLU A 486 6.13 -28.89 17.07
CA GLU A 486 5.12 -27.84 17.33
C GLU A 486 5.72 -26.48 17.74
N LYS A 487 6.91 -26.47 18.31
CA LYS A 487 7.64 -25.26 18.74
C LYS A 487 9.04 -25.25 18.11
N ALA A 488 9.09 -25.33 16.80
CA ALA A 488 10.35 -25.18 16.08
C ALA A 488 10.77 -23.71 16.04
N ASP A 489 12.07 -23.45 16.16
CA ASP A 489 12.72 -22.20 15.80
C ASP A 489 13.33 -22.29 14.39
N VAL A 490 13.87 -21.17 13.90
CA VAL A 490 14.48 -21.09 12.56
C VAL A 490 15.61 -22.11 12.43
N GLU A 491 16.47 -22.20 13.44
CA GLU A 491 17.66 -23.05 13.43
C GLU A 491 17.31 -24.53 13.31
N THR A 492 16.27 -24.97 14.05
CA THR A 492 15.77 -26.36 13.97
C THR A 492 15.19 -26.70 12.60
N LEU A 493 14.46 -25.76 11.98
CA LEU A 493 13.89 -26.01 10.64
C LEU A 493 14.96 -25.94 9.55
N ASP A 494 15.96 -25.08 9.70
CA ASP A 494 17.11 -25.04 8.77
C ASP A 494 17.94 -26.33 8.83
N GLU A 495 18.12 -26.92 10.04
CA GLU A 495 18.76 -28.22 10.20
C GLU A 495 17.97 -29.32 9.46
N ILE A 496 16.65 -29.36 9.64
CA ILE A 496 15.78 -30.33 8.96
C ILE A 496 15.82 -30.13 7.45
N GLU A 497 15.80 -28.88 6.98
CA GLU A 497 15.91 -28.54 5.56
C GLU A 497 17.23 -29.02 4.96
N GLN A 498 18.35 -28.70 5.60
CA GLN A 498 19.70 -29.10 5.14
C GLN A 498 19.87 -30.63 5.15
N GLU A 499 19.38 -31.33 6.18
CA GLU A 499 19.46 -32.79 6.24
C GLU A 499 18.56 -33.43 5.16
N ALA A 500 17.34 -32.92 4.96
CA ALA A 500 16.45 -33.39 3.91
C ALA A 500 17.03 -33.14 2.52
N ALA A 501 17.52 -31.93 2.28
CA ALA A 501 18.19 -31.57 1.03
C ALA A 501 19.44 -32.43 0.79
N GLY A 502 20.24 -32.71 1.82
CA GLY A 502 21.43 -33.57 1.74
C GLY A 502 21.08 -35.02 1.36
N LEU A 503 19.94 -35.54 1.82
CA LEU A 503 19.46 -36.88 1.43
C LEU A 503 18.99 -36.92 -0.03
N LEU A 504 18.49 -35.82 -0.55
CA LEU A 504 17.93 -35.70 -1.90
C LEU A 504 18.95 -35.27 -2.94
N ALA A 505 20.04 -34.58 -2.55
CA ALA A 505 21.01 -33.93 -3.41
C ALA A 505 22.01 -34.89 -4.12
N SER A 506 21.72 -36.19 -4.20
CA SER A 506 22.72 -37.15 -4.78
C SER A 506 23.03 -36.98 -6.28
N SER A 507 22.25 -36.19 -7.03
CA SER A 507 22.51 -35.88 -8.46
C SER A 507 21.65 -34.74 -9.07
N VAL A 508 20.89 -33.94 -8.30
CA VAL A 508 19.86 -33.03 -8.83
C VAL A 508 19.84 -31.71 -8.07
N ARG A 509 19.38 -30.62 -8.70
CA ARG A 509 19.23 -29.32 -8.05
C ARG A 509 18.09 -29.40 -7.01
N VAL A 510 18.42 -29.10 -5.77
CA VAL A 510 17.48 -29.11 -4.64
C VAL A 510 17.31 -27.68 -4.15
N GLU A 511 16.08 -27.22 -4.07
CA GLU A 511 15.71 -25.92 -3.51
C GLU A 511 14.90 -26.14 -2.23
N GLY A 512 15.33 -25.54 -1.12
CA GLY A 512 14.66 -25.62 0.17
C GLY A 512 14.10 -24.28 0.59
N GLU A 513 13.03 -24.30 1.38
CA GLU A 513 12.38 -23.13 1.96
C GLU A 513 11.78 -23.49 3.31
N ASN A 514 12.06 -22.68 4.34
CA ASN A 514 11.44 -22.87 5.63
C ASN A 514 10.41 -21.78 5.92
N ARG A 515 9.30 -22.18 6.54
CA ARG A 515 8.13 -21.32 6.81
C ARG A 515 8.46 -20.11 7.70
N ILE A 516 9.35 -20.28 8.67
CA ILE A 516 9.69 -19.20 9.61
C ILE A 516 10.52 -18.15 8.89
N GLU A 517 11.46 -18.58 8.07
CA GLU A 517 12.28 -17.68 7.26
C GLU A 517 11.43 -16.90 6.26
N GLU A 518 10.56 -17.57 5.52
CA GLU A 518 9.62 -16.93 4.60
C GLU A 518 8.74 -15.88 5.32
N ARG A 519 8.23 -16.22 6.50
CA ARG A 519 7.44 -15.29 7.33
C ARG A 519 8.26 -14.09 7.77
N MET A 520 9.51 -14.30 8.20
CA MET A 520 10.42 -13.22 8.56
C MET A 520 10.71 -12.28 7.38
N VAL A 521 10.95 -12.82 6.20
CA VAL A 521 11.16 -12.04 4.96
C VAL A 521 9.92 -11.20 4.64
N ASN A 522 8.74 -11.79 4.70
CA ASN A 522 7.50 -11.10 4.41
C ASN A 522 7.16 -10.02 5.45
N ASP A 523 7.30 -10.32 6.74
CA ASP A 523 7.09 -9.36 7.83
C ASP A 523 8.02 -8.15 7.70
N GLN A 524 9.25 -8.35 7.23
CA GLN A 524 10.20 -7.27 6.99
C GLN A 524 9.87 -6.45 5.75
N MET A 525 9.42 -7.09 4.68
CA MET A 525 8.95 -6.38 3.49
C MET A 525 7.79 -5.46 3.85
N LEU A 526 6.83 -5.94 4.64
CA LEU A 526 5.71 -5.16 5.17
C LEU A 526 6.18 -4.06 6.12
N LEU A 527 7.14 -4.34 7.02
CA LEU A 527 7.72 -3.35 7.93
C LEU A 527 8.46 -2.25 7.16
N GLY A 528 9.21 -2.61 6.12
CA GLY A 528 9.89 -1.65 5.24
C GLY A 528 8.90 -0.72 4.55
N ALA A 529 7.85 -1.27 3.95
CA ALA A 529 6.78 -0.50 3.32
C ALA A 529 6.07 0.41 4.35
N ARG A 530 5.69 -0.12 5.53
CA ARG A 530 5.08 0.65 6.64
C ARG A 530 5.98 1.78 7.10
N THR A 531 7.29 1.57 7.18
CA THR A 531 8.25 2.58 7.63
C THR A 531 8.34 3.73 6.65
N ILE A 532 8.48 3.46 5.35
CA ILE A 532 8.58 4.48 4.31
C ILE A 532 7.29 5.30 4.22
N LEU A 533 6.16 4.63 4.13
CA LEU A 533 4.87 5.29 3.96
C LEU A 533 4.41 5.94 5.28
N GLY A 534 4.74 5.35 6.43
CA GLY A 534 4.54 5.95 7.74
C GLY A 534 5.32 7.26 7.90
N ALA A 535 6.55 7.32 7.42
CA ALA A 535 7.34 8.54 7.41
C ALA A 535 6.71 9.65 6.54
N LEU A 536 6.15 9.29 5.37
CA LEU A 536 5.40 10.22 4.54
C LEU A 536 4.13 10.73 5.23
N CYS A 537 3.41 9.87 5.94
CA CYS A 537 2.24 10.25 6.74
C CYS A 537 2.61 11.21 7.87
N VAL A 538 3.70 10.92 8.61
CA VAL A 538 4.21 11.82 9.66
C VAL A 538 4.59 13.17 9.07
N LEU A 539 5.25 13.20 7.92
CA LEU A 539 5.59 14.44 7.21
C LEU A 539 4.35 15.26 6.85
N LEU A 540 3.31 14.63 6.28
CA LEU A 540 2.02 15.26 6.01
C LEU A 540 1.40 15.83 7.28
N GLY A 541 1.45 15.09 8.38
CA GLY A 541 0.98 15.51 9.69
C GLY A 541 1.72 16.76 10.18
N VAL A 542 3.04 16.76 10.13
CA VAL A 542 3.88 17.90 10.55
C VAL A 542 3.60 19.14 9.70
N ILE A 543 3.47 19.00 8.38
CA ILE A 543 3.11 20.10 7.47
C ILE A 543 1.74 20.68 7.84
N GLY A 544 0.75 19.82 8.08
CA GLY A 544 -0.59 20.22 8.51
C GLY A 544 -0.55 21.00 9.83
N LEU A 545 0.15 20.48 10.83
CA LEU A 545 0.29 21.11 12.15
C LEU A 545 1.03 22.46 12.06
N ALA A 546 2.13 22.53 11.30
CA ALA A 546 2.87 23.77 11.07
C ALA A 546 2.00 24.83 10.36
N GLY A 547 1.21 24.41 9.38
CA GLY A 547 0.26 25.28 8.68
C GLY A 547 -0.81 25.87 9.62
N ILE A 548 -1.38 25.03 10.49
CA ILE A 548 -2.36 25.48 11.49
C ILE A 548 -1.72 26.49 12.46
N PHE A 549 -0.55 26.13 12.98
CA PHE A 549 0.17 26.98 13.92
C PHE A 549 0.42 28.36 13.33
N THR A 550 0.99 28.41 12.13
CA THR A 550 1.28 29.66 11.40
C THR A 550 0.02 30.47 11.14
N ASN A 551 -1.05 29.83 10.65
CA ASN A 551 -2.30 30.49 10.35
C ASN A 551 -3.01 31.03 11.57
N THR A 552 -3.08 30.22 12.65
CA THR A 552 -3.73 30.61 13.91
C THR A 552 -2.99 31.76 14.55
N PHE A 553 -1.65 31.68 14.58
CA PHE A 553 -0.82 32.72 15.17
C PHE A 553 -0.92 34.05 14.38
N GLY A 554 -0.85 33.99 13.07
CA GLY A 554 -1.03 35.16 12.19
C GLY A 554 -2.42 35.79 12.34
N PHE A 555 -3.45 34.96 12.44
CA PHE A 555 -4.81 35.34 12.68
C PHE A 555 -5.02 36.10 14.00
N LEU A 556 -4.50 35.57 15.08
CA LEU A 556 -4.60 36.20 16.40
C LEU A 556 -3.88 37.57 16.41
N ARG A 557 -2.72 37.66 15.75
CA ARG A 557 -1.96 38.91 15.63
C ARG A 557 -2.74 40.00 14.90
N GLN A 558 -3.49 39.66 13.85
CA GLN A 558 -4.30 40.61 13.08
C GLN A 558 -5.49 41.17 13.89
N ARG A 559 -5.99 40.39 14.87
CA ARG A 559 -7.16 40.76 15.68
C ARG A 559 -6.81 41.55 16.94
N ARG A 560 -5.55 41.96 17.12
CA ARG A 560 -5.09 42.69 18.32
C ARG A 560 -6.00 43.91 18.65
N ARG A 561 -6.41 44.67 17.60
CA ARG A 561 -7.30 45.82 17.74
C ARG A 561 -8.72 45.42 18.19
N GLU A 562 -9.24 44.30 17.73
CA GLU A 562 -10.57 43.81 18.14
C GLU A 562 -10.55 43.43 19.62
N PHE A 563 -9.52 42.74 20.07
CA PHE A 563 -9.35 42.38 21.47
C PHE A 563 -9.22 43.61 22.38
N ALA A 564 -8.49 44.64 21.93
CA ALA A 564 -8.40 45.90 22.65
C ALA A 564 -9.78 46.58 22.80
N ARG A 565 -10.63 46.53 21.77
CA ARG A 565 -12.01 47.03 21.81
C ARG A 565 -12.90 46.22 22.77
N TYR A 566 -12.78 44.89 22.81
CA TYR A 566 -13.54 44.06 23.76
C TYR A 566 -13.19 44.41 25.21
N LEU A 567 -11.90 44.61 25.51
CA LEU A 567 -11.44 45.04 26.82
C LEU A 567 -11.94 46.46 27.17
N SER A 568 -11.98 47.39 26.21
CA SER A 568 -12.44 48.75 26.45
C SER A 568 -13.95 48.82 26.73
N VAL A 569 -14.73 47.84 26.28
CA VAL A 569 -16.19 47.71 26.52
C VAL A 569 -16.49 46.95 27.83
N GLY A 570 -15.43 46.50 28.55
CA GLY A 570 -15.59 45.86 29.86
C GLY A 570 -15.51 44.34 29.88
N MET A 571 -15.04 43.72 28.80
CA MET A 571 -14.79 42.28 28.80
C MET A 571 -13.57 41.97 29.69
N ASP A 572 -13.73 41.06 30.63
CA ASP A 572 -12.59 40.62 31.46
C ASP A 572 -11.65 39.65 30.74
N LEU A 573 -10.47 39.47 31.30
CA LEU A 573 -9.42 38.57 30.72
C LEU A 573 -9.85 37.10 30.74
N SER A 574 -10.73 36.71 31.67
CA SER A 574 -11.24 35.33 31.77
C SER A 574 -12.24 35.03 30.65
N GLY A 575 -13.13 35.95 30.36
CA GLY A 575 -14.07 35.88 29.25
C GLY A 575 -13.35 35.83 27.90
N MET A 576 -12.26 36.63 27.74
CA MET A 576 -11.45 36.58 26.52
C MET A 576 -10.75 35.21 26.34
N LYS A 577 -10.15 34.63 27.39
CA LYS A 577 -9.56 33.29 27.34
C LYS A 577 -10.61 32.25 26.98
N LYS A 578 -11.81 32.31 27.58
CA LYS A 578 -12.91 31.40 27.28
C LYS A 578 -13.36 31.51 25.82
N MET A 579 -13.50 32.72 25.28
CA MET A 579 -13.78 32.95 23.86
C MET A 579 -12.73 32.33 22.96
N LEU A 580 -11.42 32.49 23.23
CA LEU A 580 -10.34 31.92 22.47
C LEU A 580 -10.28 30.38 22.57
N CYS A 581 -10.59 29.79 23.72
CA CYS A 581 -10.74 28.34 23.86
C CYS A 581 -11.89 27.78 23.00
N ILE A 582 -13.01 28.46 22.94
CA ILE A 582 -14.14 28.06 22.09
C ILE A 582 -13.77 28.17 20.61
N GLU A 583 -13.07 29.24 20.21
CA GLU A 583 -12.55 29.37 18.84
C GLU A 583 -11.59 28.23 18.50
N ALA A 584 -10.65 27.90 19.39
CA ALA A 584 -9.69 26.81 19.22
C ALA A 584 -10.41 25.46 19.00
N ALA A 585 -11.39 25.16 19.85
CA ALA A 585 -12.18 23.93 19.75
C ALA A 585 -12.92 23.82 18.40
N ILE A 586 -13.48 24.92 17.91
CA ILE A 586 -14.18 24.94 16.62
C ILE A 586 -13.19 24.80 15.44
N VAL A 587 -12.03 25.46 15.51
CA VAL A 587 -10.99 25.42 14.46
C VAL A 587 -10.36 24.03 14.38
N ALA A 588 -10.13 23.37 15.50
CA ALA A 588 -9.58 22.01 15.53
C ALA A 588 -10.66 20.94 15.20
N GLY A 589 -11.82 21.04 15.83
CA GLY A 589 -12.84 19.98 15.76
C GLY A 589 -13.48 19.82 14.38
N ARG A 590 -13.71 20.92 13.67
CA ARG A 590 -14.35 20.83 12.33
C ARG A 590 -13.55 20.05 11.29
N PRO A 591 -12.23 20.27 11.10
CA PRO A 591 -11.44 19.49 10.15
C PRO A 591 -11.35 18.01 10.52
N VAL A 592 -11.20 17.69 11.81
CA VAL A 592 -11.18 16.32 12.31
C VAL A 592 -12.51 15.63 12.03
N PHE A 593 -13.62 16.29 12.35
CA PHE A 593 -14.97 15.75 12.09
C PHE A 593 -15.23 15.54 10.60
N LEU A 594 -14.89 16.53 9.75
CA LEU A 594 -15.02 16.40 8.30
C LEU A 594 -14.09 15.31 7.74
N GLY A 595 -12.88 15.21 8.26
CA GLY A 595 -11.94 14.17 7.90
C GLY A 595 -12.47 12.77 8.22
N LEU A 596 -12.98 12.56 9.44
CA LEU A 596 -13.64 11.31 9.84
C LEU A 596 -14.85 11.00 8.94
N LEU A 597 -15.68 12.00 8.68
CA LEU A 597 -16.87 11.84 7.83
C LEU A 597 -16.51 11.36 6.40
N ILE A 598 -15.36 11.78 5.88
CA ILE A 598 -14.88 11.36 4.55
C ILE A 598 -14.11 10.05 4.65
N THR A 599 -13.35 9.83 5.73
CA THR A 599 -12.58 8.57 5.92
C THR A 599 -13.50 7.36 5.97
N VAL A 600 -14.65 7.44 6.67
CA VAL A 600 -15.57 6.30 6.79
C VAL A 600 -16.01 5.73 5.44
N PRO A 601 -16.58 6.51 4.50
CA PRO A 601 -16.95 5.97 3.19
C PRO A 601 -15.74 5.55 2.34
N VAL A 602 -14.60 6.22 2.46
CA VAL A 602 -13.37 5.81 1.76
C VAL A 602 -12.89 4.44 2.27
N THR A 603 -12.87 4.24 3.58
CA THR A 603 -12.49 2.95 4.18
C THR A 603 -13.52 1.87 3.84
N ALA A 604 -14.81 2.18 3.88
CA ALA A 604 -15.86 1.24 3.49
C ALA A 604 -15.69 0.80 2.02
N PHE A 605 -15.39 1.73 1.13
CA PHE A 605 -15.07 1.42 -0.26
C PHE A 605 -13.80 0.54 -0.38
N MET A 606 -12.75 0.84 0.37
CA MET A 606 -11.52 0.03 0.38
C MET A 606 -11.78 -1.40 0.87
N VAL A 607 -12.56 -1.56 1.95
CA VAL A 607 -12.95 -2.89 2.49
C VAL A 607 -13.79 -3.64 1.47
N SER A 608 -14.78 -2.98 0.85
CA SER A 608 -15.59 -3.60 -0.21
C SER A 608 -14.75 -4.00 -1.43
N ALA A 609 -13.86 -3.11 -1.89
CA ALA A 609 -12.98 -3.40 -3.03
C ALA A 609 -11.97 -4.53 -2.75
N SER A 610 -11.56 -4.69 -1.48
CA SER A 610 -10.69 -5.81 -1.07
C SER A 610 -11.45 -7.10 -0.79
N GLN A 611 -12.78 -7.09 -0.87
CA GLN A 611 -13.68 -8.22 -0.58
C GLN A 611 -13.45 -8.88 0.80
N LEU A 612 -12.90 -8.12 1.77
CA LEU A 612 -12.72 -8.59 3.15
C LEU A 612 -14.00 -8.39 3.96
N GLU A 613 -14.23 -9.27 4.92
CA GLU A 613 -15.31 -9.10 5.88
C GLU A 613 -15.10 -7.85 6.73
N THR A 614 -16.16 -7.06 6.86
CA THR A 614 -16.13 -5.82 7.65
C THR A 614 -15.82 -6.07 9.12
N GLY A 615 -16.22 -7.24 9.66
CA GLY A 615 -15.94 -7.65 11.04
C GLY A 615 -14.44 -7.78 11.30
N VAL A 616 -13.73 -8.51 10.45
CA VAL A 616 -12.28 -8.74 10.54
C VAL A 616 -11.51 -7.41 10.46
N PHE A 617 -11.92 -6.52 9.55
CA PHE A 617 -11.30 -5.20 9.49
C PHE A 617 -11.53 -4.37 10.75
N LEU A 618 -12.73 -4.41 11.35
CA LEU A 618 -13.02 -3.61 12.54
C LEU A 618 -12.24 -4.04 13.78
N GLU A 619 -11.89 -5.32 13.90
CA GLU A 619 -11.06 -5.84 15.00
C GLU A 619 -9.61 -5.31 14.92
N GLU A 620 -9.05 -5.19 13.71
CA GLU A 620 -7.68 -4.73 13.50
C GLU A 620 -7.58 -3.26 13.06
N ALA A 621 -8.70 -2.53 13.00
CA ALA A 621 -8.70 -1.15 12.55
C ALA A 621 -7.81 -0.24 13.42
N PRO A 622 -7.05 0.69 12.83
CA PRO A 622 -6.07 1.50 13.54
C PRO A 622 -6.70 2.66 14.32
N PHE A 623 -7.68 2.37 15.20
CA PHE A 623 -8.38 3.38 15.98
C PHE A 623 -7.46 4.19 16.88
N LEU A 624 -6.50 3.54 17.55
CA LEU A 624 -5.59 4.20 18.48
C LEU A 624 -4.66 5.21 17.77
N PRO A 625 -3.94 4.88 16.69
CA PRO A 625 -3.14 5.85 15.95
C PRO A 625 -3.95 7.02 15.38
N VAL A 626 -5.17 6.77 14.91
CA VAL A 626 -6.09 7.82 14.43
C VAL A 626 -6.50 8.76 15.56
N ALA A 627 -6.83 8.22 16.73
CA ALA A 627 -7.18 9.02 17.92
C ALA A 627 -5.98 9.86 18.40
N ILE A 628 -4.77 9.29 18.44
CA ILE A 628 -3.55 10.00 18.79
C ILE A 628 -3.30 11.17 17.83
N TYR A 629 -3.48 10.96 16.53
CA TYR A 629 -3.29 12.03 15.54
C TYR A 629 -4.36 13.11 15.66
N ALA A 630 -5.63 12.74 15.87
CA ALA A 630 -6.69 13.71 16.15
C ALA A 630 -6.39 14.55 17.40
N LEU A 631 -5.90 13.92 18.47
CA LEU A 631 -5.49 14.61 19.69
C LEU A 631 -4.30 15.55 19.44
N ALA A 632 -3.30 15.11 18.65
CA ALA A 632 -2.15 15.95 18.29
C ALA A 632 -2.58 17.23 17.54
N ILE A 633 -3.57 17.10 16.66
CA ILE A 633 -4.18 18.27 15.97
C ILE A 633 -4.83 19.21 16.98
N ILE A 634 -5.66 18.69 17.87
CA ILE A 634 -6.35 19.49 18.89
C ILE A 634 -5.35 20.21 19.80
N LEU A 635 -4.33 19.49 20.28
CA LEU A 635 -3.29 20.05 21.14
C LEU A 635 -2.46 21.12 20.41
N SER A 636 -2.13 20.92 19.12
CA SER A 636 -1.38 21.91 18.34
C SER A 636 -2.16 23.22 18.14
N VAL A 637 -3.47 23.10 17.85
CA VAL A 637 -4.34 24.28 17.75
C VAL A 637 -4.45 24.96 19.13
N ALA A 638 -4.68 24.21 20.18
CA ALA A 638 -4.77 24.75 21.54
C ALA A 638 -3.49 25.48 21.95
N LEU A 639 -2.33 24.89 21.64
CA LEU A 639 -1.01 25.49 21.89
C LEU A 639 -0.83 26.81 21.09
N ALA A 640 -1.20 26.82 19.81
CA ALA A 640 -1.12 28.03 19.00
C ALA A 640 -2.01 29.17 19.56
N TYR A 641 -3.23 28.84 19.98
CA TYR A 641 -4.13 29.80 20.64
C TYR A 641 -3.59 30.26 21.99
N TRP A 642 -3.06 29.36 22.80
CA TRP A 642 -2.47 29.68 24.11
C TRP A 642 -1.26 30.62 23.98
N LEU A 643 -0.31 30.30 23.07
CA LEU A 643 0.86 31.14 22.82
C LEU A 643 0.45 32.50 22.23
N GLY A 644 -0.50 32.52 21.33
CA GLY A 644 -1.05 33.74 20.75
C GLY A 644 -1.73 34.61 21.80
N ALA A 645 -2.55 34.02 22.65
CA ALA A 645 -3.23 34.69 23.74
C ALA A 645 -2.23 35.27 24.78
N ARG A 646 -1.22 34.47 25.17
CA ARG A 646 -0.18 34.90 26.14
C ARG A 646 0.58 36.11 25.62
N ARG A 647 0.95 36.14 24.33
CA ARG A 647 1.64 37.31 23.72
C ARG A 647 0.75 38.52 23.57
N LEU A 648 -0.54 38.32 23.25
CA LEU A 648 -1.50 39.40 23.14
C LEU A 648 -1.84 40.03 24.46
N LEU A 649 -2.08 39.25 25.50
CA LEU A 649 -2.46 39.71 26.83
C LEU A 649 -1.27 40.26 27.62
N GLY A 650 -0.04 39.82 27.32
CA GLY A 650 1.19 40.32 27.92
C GLY A 650 1.77 41.61 27.29
N SER A 651 1.21 42.06 26.15
CA SER A 651 1.60 43.32 25.49
C SER A 651 0.65 44.45 25.91
N ASP A 652 1.23 45.66 26.06
CA ASP A 652 0.41 46.85 26.38
C ASP A 652 -0.63 47.10 25.27
N LEU A 653 -1.88 46.81 25.58
CA LEU A 653 -3.05 46.93 24.67
C LEU A 653 -3.55 48.40 24.56
N SER A 654 -3.02 49.32 25.35
CA SER A 654 -3.37 50.74 25.29
C SER A 654 -2.76 51.48 24.09
N GLY A 655 -1.60 50.99 23.58
CA GLY A 655 -0.96 51.59 22.41
C GLY A 655 -1.77 51.57 21.15
N PRO A 656 -2.39 50.43 20.73
CA PRO A 656 -3.22 50.34 19.53
C PRO A 656 -4.51 51.18 19.56
N LEU A 657 -5.03 51.54 20.76
CA LEU A 657 -6.19 52.43 20.93
C LEU A 657 -5.81 53.90 20.78
N LYS A 658 -4.59 54.29 21.21
CA LYS A 658 -4.09 55.65 21.05
C LYS A 658 -3.80 56.04 19.59
N ASP A 659 -3.35 55.09 18.77
CA ASP A 659 -3.09 55.29 17.33
C ASP A 659 -4.37 55.58 16.52
N ASP A 660 -5.56 55.19 16.99
CA ASP A 660 -6.84 55.48 16.32
C ASP A 660 -7.41 56.89 16.69
N THR A 661 -6.88 57.54 17.75
CA THR A 661 -7.31 58.89 18.16
C THR A 661 -6.46 60.01 17.49
N LEU A 662 -5.39 59.63 16.78
CA LEU A 662 -4.51 60.55 16.08
C LEU A 662 -4.72 60.57 14.55
N ASN A 663 -5.70 59.85 14.03
CA ASN A 663 -6.18 59.87 12.66
C ASN A 663 -7.71 60.14 12.67
#